data_df6913a3c29bc7bb4b89fb190e3115cf
#
_entry.id   df6913a3c29bc7bb4b89fb190e3115cf
#
_cell.length_a   1.000
_cell.length_b   1.000
_cell.length_c   1.000
_cell.angle_alpha   90.00
_cell.angle_beta   90.00
_cell.angle_gamma   90.00
#
_symmetry.space_group_name_H-M   'P 1'
#
loop_
_entity.id
_entity.type
_entity.pdbx_description
1 polymer ?
#
loop_
_entity_poly.entity_id
_entity_poly.type
_entity_poly.pdbx_seq_one_letter_code
_entity_poly.pdbx_strand_id
1 'polypeptide(L)'
;MTKRFLSCAAAVLLLAACAPHSFVSIDGTTLVGTDGNPFLIKGTNLGNWLNPEGYMFGFGRTNSPRMIDDLLCEMVGPDEAAAFWKQFKDNYITEEDIAFIASTGANTVRLPFHYKLFTDEDYMGRSAGGDGFDRIDSCVEWCRKHGLYLILDMHDAPGGQTGDNIDDSYGYPWLLESEPSRRLFCDIWQRIARHYRDEPVILGYELINEPIAPYFGEKTEQLNTMLEGLHKEAVAAIRKVDRNHVILLGGAQWNGNFKPFTDWTYDDKIMYTCHRYGGEPTKEAIQAIIDFRDKTGLPMYMGEIGHNTDAWQAAFCRTMEENNIGWTFWPYKKMDGSCMVSFHAPKGWQEVRRFSEAPRGTYAEIREAGVDRAVAREALAGLLEAVKFKNCRPQGSYIRSIQLAYEDPALRVLVLREMGGHHLPFTGAVMPWLRGLEGMEITEIHDTEPITKDYLSGFDVFLQLDYPPYAWTEAAGEAFEDYIDNGRGGWVGLHHASLLGEFDGYPMWQWFSDFLGGIRFKDYIAALSDGTVRKEGRHPVLKGLPDTFRIEADEWYTYDRDPRDNPDIQVLATVDEASYSTGTSVRMGDHPVLWTNRSKPARNLYIQFGHSPSLVENPDFQTLITNALRWAAGR
;
A
#
# COMPACT_ATOMS: atom_id res chain seq x y z
N MET A 1 -12.17 -47.40 -73.94
CA MET A 1 -11.80 -46.04 -73.50
C MET A 1 -12.98 -45.51 -72.68
N THR A 2 -12.95 -45.64 -71.40
CA THR A 2 -14.02 -45.16 -70.48
C THR A 2 -13.33 -44.38 -69.34
N LYS A 3 -13.46 -43.09 -69.39
CA LYS A 3 -12.97 -42.17 -68.32
C LYS A 3 -13.93 -42.17 -67.15
N ARG A 4 -13.45 -42.56 -65.96
CA ARG A 4 -14.14 -42.39 -64.69
C ARG A 4 -13.83 -41.01 -64.16
N PHE A 5 -14.85 -40.20 -63.92
CA PHE A 5 -14.79 -38.98 -63.13
C PHE A 5 -14.94 -39.32 -61.66
N LEU A 6 -13.90 -39.01 -60.85
CA LEU A 6 -14.03 -38.99 -59.38
C LEU A 6 -14.52 -37.58 -58.99
N SER A 7 -15.69 -37.55 -58.35
CA SER A 7 -16.23 -36.33 -57.73
C SER A 7 -15.72 -36.27 -56.28
N CYS A 8 -14.81 -35.33 -55.97
CA CYS A 8 -14.45 -35.02 -54.59
C CYS A 8 -15.46 -34.03 -54.04
N ALA A 9 -16.30 -34.48 -53.11
CA ALA A 9 -17.11 -33.59 -52.28
C ALA A 9 -16.24 -33.07 -51.15
N ALA A 10 -15.87 -31.79 -51.23
CA ALA A 10 -15.24 -31.09 -50.13
C ALA A 10 -16.33 -30.71 -49.11
N ALA A 11 -16.31 -31.36 -47.95
CA ALA A 11 -17.10 -30.93 -46.79
C ALA A 11 -16.46 -29.66 -46.18
N VAL A 12 -17.10 -28.53 -46.38
CA VAL A 12 -16.76 -27.30 -45.69
C VAL A 12 -17.32 -27.39 -44.28
N LEU A 13 -16.48 -27.68 -43.28
CA LEU A 13 -16.80 -27.49 -41.89
C LEU A 13 -16.86 -25.97 -41.63
N LEU A 14 -18.05 -25.41 -41.55
CA LEU A 14 -18.30 -24.11 -40.97
C LEU A 14 -18.04 -24.23 -39.46
N LEU A 15 -16.84 -23.88 -39.02
CA LEU A 15 -16.61 -23.47 -37.65
C LEU A 15 -17.42 -22.17 -37.44
N ALA A 16 -18.55 -22.28 -36.78
CA ALA A 16 -19.23 -21.12 -36.21
C ALA A 16 -18.29 -20.56 -35.13
N ALA A 17 -17.46 -19.60 -35.51
CA ALA A 17 -16.80 -18.73 -34.56
C ALA A 17 -17.95 -18.02 -33.84
N CYS A 18 -18.18 -18.32 -32.56
CA CYS A 18 -19.00 -17.48 -31.70
C CYS A 18 -18.46 -16.05 -31.84
N ALA A 19 -19.29 -15.14 -32.34
CA ALA A 19 -18.94 -13.72 -32.31
C ALA A 19 -18.66 -13.36 -30.84
N PRO A 20 -17.58 -12.63 -30.55
CA PRO A 20 -17.30 -12.24 -29.17
C PRO A 20 -18.50 -11.47 -28.62
N HIS A 21 -18.89 -11.77 -27.38
CA HIS A 21 -19.94 -11.01 -26.69
C HIS A 21 -19.49 -9.55 -26.57
N SER A 22 -20.37 -8.62 -26.95
CA SER A 22 -20.02 -7.18 -26.88
C SER A 22 -19.92 -6.68 -25.44
N PHE A 23 -20.57 -7.36 -24.50
CA PHE A 23 -20.65 -6.98 -23.07
C PHE A 23 -20.48 -8.20 -22.18
N VAL A 24 -20.05 -7.96 -20.93
CA VAL A 24 -20.09 -8.99 -19.91
C VAL A 24 -21.52 -9.48 -19.72
N SER A 25 -21.68 -10.79 -19.61
CA SER A 25 -22.99 -11.45 -19.45
C SER A 25 -22.95 -12.44 -18.27
N ILE A 26 -24.12 -12.93 -17.91
CA ILE A 26 -24.31 -13.86 -16.80
C ILE A 26 -24.79 -15.21 -17.36
N ASP A 27 -24.14 -16.30 -16.92
CA ASP A 27 -24.58 -17.67 -17.13
C ASP A 27 -24.66 -18.40 -15.77
N GLY A 28 -25.86 -18.47 -15.23
CA GLY A 28 -26.10 -18.95 -13.88
C GLY A 28 -25.31 -18.13 -12.84
N THR A 29 -24.44 -18.78 -12.07
CA THR A 29 -23.60 -18.13 -11.05
C THR A 29 -22.24 -17.64 -11.58
N THR A 30 -22.07 -17.61 -12.91
CA THR A 30 -20.78 -17.32 -13.55
C THR A 30 -20.88 -16.09 -14.43
N LEU A 31 -19.84 -15.24 -14.40
CA LEU A 31 -19.68 -14.16 -15.36
C LEU A 31 -18.99 -14.67 -16.63
N VAL A 32 -19.46 -14.19 -17.79
CA VAL A 32 -18.87 -14.46 -19.09
C VAL A 32 -18.37 -13.15 -19.68
N GLY A 33 -17.09 -13.13 -20.00
CA GLY A 33 -16.42 -11.93 -20.52
C GLY A 33 -16.83 -11.59 -21.95
N THR A 34 -16.37 -10.43 -22.42
CA THR A 34 -16.60 -9.94 -23.80
C THR A 34 -16.01 -10.86 -24.87
N ASP A 35 -15.08 -11.74 -24.48
CA ASP A 35 -14.48 -12.78 -25.32
C ASP A 35 -15.28 -14.09 -25.36
N GLY A 36 -16.39 -14.17 -24.60
CA GLY A 36 -17.24 -15.35 -24.49
C GLY A 36 -16.74 -16.42 -23.52
N ASN A 37 -15.67 -16.14 -22.76
CA ASN A 37 -15.14 -17.09 -21.78
C ASN A 37 -15.62 -16.78 -20.36
N PRO A 38 -15.85 -17.79 -19.52
CA PRO A 38 -16.07 -17.60 -18.10
C PRO A 38 -14.86 -16.93 -17.43
N PHE A 39 -15.10 -16.02 -16.50
CA PHE A 39 -14.04 -15.42 -15.71
C PHE A 39 -14.47 -15.09 -14.28
N LEU A 40 -13.49 -14.95 -13.39
CA LEU A 40 -13.67 -14.39 -12.05
C LEU A 40 -13.11 -12.96 -12.01
N ILE A 41 -13.81 -12.06 -11.35
CA ILE A 41 -13.30 -10.75 -11.01
C ILE A 41 -12.09 -10.93 -10.11
N LYS A 42 -10.94 -10.36 -10.50
CA LYS A 42 -9.70 -10.30 -9.72
C LYS A 42 -9.11 -8.90 -9.84
N GLY A 43 -9.11 -8.16 -8.75
CA GLY A 43 -8.67 -6.78 -8.86
C GLY A 43 -8.59 -6.01 -7.56
N THR A 44 -8.73 -4.71 -7.68
CA THR A 44 -8.58 -3.77 -6.59
C THR A 44 -9.53 -2.58 -6.71
N ASN A 45 -9.67 -1.85 -5.61
CA ASN A 45 -10.51 -0.67 -5.51
C ASN A 45 -9.67 0.60 -5.64
N LEU A 46 -10.09 1.55 -6.49
CA LEU A 46 -9.48 2.87 -6.63
C LEU A 46 -9.94 3.82 -5.50
N GLY A 47 -9.96 3.31 -4.27
CA GLY A 47 -10.36 4.06 -3.08
C GLY A 47 -9.51 5.30 -2.84
N ASN A 48 -10.06 6.27 -2.12
CA ASN A 48 -9.44 7.56 -1.79
C ASN A 48 -9.24 8.55 -2.97
N TRP A 49 -9.58 8.16 -4.18
CA TRP A 49 -9.45 9.03 -5.36
C TRP A 49 -10.63 10.00 -5.53
N LEU A 50 -11.81 9.45 -5.81
CA LEU A 50 -13.05 10.21 -6.00
C LEU A 50 -13.99 10.12 -4.79
N ASN A 51 -13.54 9.44 -3.75
CA ASN A 51 -14.16 9.35 -2.43
C ASN A 51 -13.09 9.22 -1.35
N PRO A 52 -12.58 10.34 -0.78
CA PRO A 52 -11.53 10.30 0.22
C PRO A 52 -12.05 9.88 1.59
N GLU A 53 -11.30 9.03 2.27
CA GLU A 53 -11.57 8.59 3.62
C GLU A 53 -10.42 8.96 4.57
N GLY A 54 -10.76 9.47 5.75
CA GLY A 54 -9.80 10.05 6.67
C GLY A 54 -8.68 9.11 7.09
N TYR A 55 -8.98 7.83 7.36
CA TYR A 55 -7.95 6.88 7.79
C TYR A 55 -6.85 6.64 6.74
N MET A 56 -7.15 6.84 5.45
CA MET A 56 -6.15 6.73 4.39
C MET A 56 -5.14 7.87 4.37
N PHE A 57 -5.43 8.96 5.09
CA PHE A 57 -4.53 10.07 5.40
C PHE A 57 -3.93 9.99 6.81
N GLY A 58 -4.30 8.96 7.57
CA GLY A 58 -3.91 8.78 8.97
C GLY A 58 -4.69 9.66 9.93
N PHE A 59 -5.92 10.08 9.58
CA PHE A 59 -6.84 10.81 10.45
C PHE A 59 -7.76 9.85 11.21
N GLY A 60 -8.00 10.11 12.50
CA GLY A 60 -8.89 9.33 13.32
C GLY A 60 -10.29 9.92 13.44
N ARG A 61 -10.42 11.25 13.60
CA ARG A 61 -11.70 11.93 13.80
C ARG A 61 -12.29 12.55 12.54
N THR A 62 -11.45 12.96 11.61
CA THR A 62 -11.85 13.57 10.35
C THR A 62 -11.98 12.46 9.29
N ASN A 63 -13.17 11.87 9.18
CA ASN A 63 -13.34 10.57 8.53
C ASN A 63 -14.00 10.62 7.16
N SER A 64 -14.96 11.55 6.94
CA SER A 64 -15.74 11.62 5.69
C SER A 64 -15.19 12.67 4.73
N PRO A 65 -15.52 12.59 3.44
CA PRO A 65 -15.11 13.59 2.43
C PRO A 65 -15.39 15.03 2.85
N ARG A 66 -16.59 15.32 3.35
CA ARG A 66 -16.99 16.66 3.82
C ARG A 66 -16.11 17.12 4.99
N MET A 67 -15.87 16.25 5.99
CA MET A 67 -15.03 16.60 7.13
C MET A 67 -13.58 16.88 6.73
N ILE A 68 -13.09 16.19 5.69
CA ILE A 68 -11.73 16.41 5.17
C ILE A 68 -11.69 17.74 4.39
N ASP A 69 -12.70 18.05 3.61
CA ASP A 69 -12.78 19.35 2.89
C ASP A 69 -12.87 20.52 3.87
N ASP A 70 -13.71 20.41 4.91
CA ASP A 70 -13.80 21.39 6.01
C ASP A 70 -12.43 21.57 6.68
N LEU A 71 -11.72 20.47 6.99
CA LEU A 71 -10.35 20.52 7.55
C LEU A 71 -9.40 21.31 6.68
N LEU A 72 -9.40 21.06 5.37
CA LEU A 72 -8.54 21.79 4.42
C LEU A 72 -8.90 23.27 4.35
N CYS A 73 -10.21 23.58 4.26
CA CYS A 73 -10.69 24.96 4.26
C CYS A 73 -10.32 25.72 5.54
N GLU A 74 -10.38 25.07 6.70
CA GLU A 74 -9.99 25.65 7.98
C GLU A 74 -8.47 25.92 8.07
N MET A 75 -7.66 25.03 7.48
CA MET A 75 -6.20 25.17 7.49
C MET A 75 -5.68 26.23 6.52
N VAL A 76 -6.11 26.19 5.26
CA VAL A 76 -5.50 26.97 4.17
C VAL A 76 -6.47 27.89 3.45
N GLY A 77 -7.75 27.83 3.77
CA GLY A 77 -8.82 28.61 3.14
C GLY A 77 -9.43 27.93 1.91
N PRO A 78 -10.65 28.32 1.52
CA PRO A 78 -11.44 27.61 0.53
C PRO A 78 -10.83 27.61 -0.88
N ASP A 79 -10.13 28.67 -1.28
CA ASP A 79 -9.54 28.74 -2.61
C ASP A 79 -8.31 27.84 -2.75
N GLU A 80 -7.45 27.77 -1.72
CA GLU A 80 -6.30 26.87 -1.70
C GLU A 80 -6.75 25.41 -1.55
N ALA A 81 -7.77 25.13 -0.74
CA ALA A 81 -8.37 23.81 -0.61
C ALA A 81 -8.94 23.31 -1.95
N ALA A 82 -9.68 24.17 -2.68
CA ALA A 82 -10.19 23.83 -4.00
C ALA A 82 -9.07 23.56 -5.02
N ALA A 83 -7.99 24.35 -4.99
CA ALA A 83 -6.83 24.14 -5.85
C ALA A 83 -6.09 22.84 -5.51
N PHE A 84 -6.00 22.49 -4.21
CA PHE A 84 -5.45 21.22 -3.75
C PHE A 84 -6.25 20.04 -4.29
N TRP A 85 -7.59 20.05 -4.12
CA TRP A 85 -8.44 18.96 -4.57
C TRP A 85 -8.38 18.71 -6.06
N LYS A 86 -8.33 19.79 -6.85
CA LYS A 86 -8.14 19.63 -8.29
C LYS A 86 -6.86 18.86 -8.61
N GLN A 87 -5.73 19.28 -8.03
CA GLN A 87 -4.44 18.62 -8.25
C GLN A 87 -4.42 17.20 -7.65
N PHE A 88 -5.08 16.97 -6.52
CA PHE A 88 -5.18 15.65 -5.93
C PHE A 88 -5.90 14.68 -6.87
N LYS A 89 -7.06 15.06 -7.41
CA LYS A 89 -7.79 14.26 -8.40
C LYS A 89 -6.95 14.01 -9.66
N ASP A 90 -6.13 14.97 -10.10
CA ASP A 90 -5.27 14.84 -11.27
C ASP A 90 -4.07 13.90 -11.04
N ASN A 91 -3.57 13.78 -9.80
CA ASN A 91 -2.32 13.10 -9.47
C ASN A 91 -2.50 11.74 -8.79
N TYR A 92 -3.64 11.49 -8.10
CA TYR A 92 -3.78 10.32 -7.22
C TYR A 92 -3.91 9.02 -8.00
N ILE A 93 -4.79 8.99 -9.00
CA ILE A 93 -4.89 7.88 -9.97
C ILE A 93 -4.65 8.44 -11.36
N THR A 94 -3.75 7.81 -12.08
CA THR A 94 -3.35 8.16 -13.45
C THR A 94 -3.32 6.91 -14.32
N GLU A 95 -3.04 7.06 -15.60
CA GLU A 95 -2.85 5.93 -16.50
C GLU A 95 -1.73 4.99 -16.05
N GLU A 96 -0.67 5.53 -15.42
CA GLU A 96 0.45 4.72 -14.90
C GLU A 96 -0.03 3.75 -13.80
N ASP A 97 -0.96 4.18 -12.94
CA ASP A 97 -1.57 3.34 -11.91
C ASP A 97 -2.37 2.19 -12.54
N ILE A 98 -3.19 2.48 -13.55
CA ILE A 98 -4.00 1.47 -14.25
C ILE A 98 -3.12 0.49 -15.03
N ALA A 99 -2.06 0.98 -15.70
CA ALA A 99 -1.07 0.15 -16.35
C ALA A 99 -0.37 -0.80 -15.37
N PHE A 100 -0.02 -0.29 -14.19
CA PHE A 100 0.58 -1.10 -13.12
C PHE A 100 -0.39 -2.18 -12.63
N ILE A 101 -1.64 -1.84 -12.34
CA ILE A 101 -2.66 -2.83 -11.93
C ILE A 101 -2.78 -3.94 -12.98
N ALA A 102 -2.90 -3.59 -14.26
CA ALA A 102 -2.96 -4.56 -15.36
C ALA A 102 -1.73 -5.47 -15.42
N SER A 103 -0.53 -4.92 -15.19
CA SER A 103 0.72 -5.66 -15.20
C SER A 103 0.81 -6.76 -14.14
N THR A 104 0.01 -6.66 -13.07
CA THR A 104 -0.07 -7.67 -12.01
C THR A 104 -0.96 -8.87 -12.36
N GLY A 105 -1.62 -8.85 -13.53
CA GLY A 105 -2.57 -9.87 -13.93
C GLY A 105 -3.98 -9.70 -13.33
N ALA A 106 -4.25 -8.55 -12.69
CA ALA A 106 -5.61 -8.15 -12.38
C ALA A 106 -6.43 -7.97 -13.67
N ASN A 107 -7.72 -8.21 -13.61
CA ASN A 107 -8.63 -8.07 -14.76
C ASN A 107 -9.72 -7.01 -14.55
N THR A 108 -9.86 -6.48 -13.33
CA THR A 108 -10.95 -5.57 -12.97
C THR A 108 -10.46 -4.52 -11.98
N VAL A 109 -10.92 -3.29 -12.13
CA VAL A 109 -10.86 -2.25 -11.09
C VAL A 109 -12.27 -1.84 -10.70
N ARG A 110 -12.49 -1.58 -9.41
CA ARG A 110 -13.72 -0.98 -8.88
C ARG A 110 -13.44 0.48 -8.57
N LEU A 111 -14.28 1.38 -9.05
CA LEU A 111 -14.13 2.82 -8.91
C LEU A 111 -15.21 3.40 -7.99
N PRO A 112 -14.89 3.63 -6.71
CA PRO A 112 -15.73 4.35 -5.78
C PRO A 112 -15.84 5.82 -6.18
N PHE A 113 -17.06 6.36 -6.22
CA PHE A 113 -17.30 7.78 -6.47
C PHE A 113 -18.46 8.34 -5.63
N HIS A 114 -18.40 9.62 -5.35
CA HIS A 114 -19.43 10.37 -4.63
C HIS A 114 -20.46 10.94 -5.62
N TYR A 115 -21.76 10.87 -5.28
CA TYR A 115 -22.86 11.36 -6.12
C TYR A 115 -22.74 12.85 -6.51
N LYS A 116 -22.13 13.68 -5.65
CA LYS A 116 -21.96 15.12 -5.89
C LYS A 116 -21.11 15.44 -7.12
N LEU A 117 -20.27 14.53 -7.58
CA LEU A 117 -19.56 14.66 -8.85
C LEU A 117 -20.49 14.78 -10.07
N PHE A 118 -21.76 14.43 -9.89
CA PHE A 118 -22.80 14.49 -10.92
C PHE A 118 -23.89 15.55 -10.62
N THR A 119 -23.64 16.44 -9.68
CA THR A 119 -24.54 17.55 -9.32
C THR A 119 -23.82 18.89 -9.45
N ASP A 120 -24.52 19.99 -9.17
CA ASP A 120 -23.92 21.33 -9.09
C ASP A 120 -23.37 21.66 -7.69
N GLU A 121 -23.39 20.71 -6.76
CA GLU A 121 -22.82 20.87 -5.42
C GLU A 121 -21.30 20.82 -5.48
N ASP A 122 -20.64 21.72 -4.73
CA ASP A 122 -19.19 21.66 -4.56
C ASP A 122 -18.78 20.36 -3.86
N TYR A 123 -17.77 19.69 -4.41
CA TYR A 123 -17.23 18.44 -3.88
C TYR A 123 -15.76 18.27 -4.27
N MET A 124 -14.90 18.04 -3.28
CA MET A 124 -13.46 18.00 -3.51
C MET A 124 -13.00 19.18 -4.37
N GLY A 125 -13.29 20.40 -3.87
CA GLY A 125 -13.13 21.64 -4.58
C GLY A 125 -14.44 22.13 -5.20
N ARG A 126 -14.33 23.03 -6.15
CA ARG A 126 -15.50 23.65 -6.80
C ARG A 126 -16.05 22.77 -7.91
N SER A 127 -17.37 22.64 -7.97
CA SER A 127 -18.03 21.92 -9.04
C SER A 127 -17.91 22.68 -10.38
N ALA A 128 -17.56 21.94 -11.42
CA ALA A 128 -17.55 22.45 -12.81
C ALA A 128 -18.70 21.89 -13.66
N GLY A 129 -19.62 21.11 -13.04
CA GLY A 129 -20.80 20.58 -13.72
C GLY A 129 -20.50 19.48 -14.76
N GLY A 130 -19.48 18.67 -14.55
CA GLY A 130 -19.09 17.59 -15.48
C GLY A 130 -17.90 16.75 -15.00
N ASP A 131 -17.29 17.16 -13.90
CA ASP A 131 -16.05 16.55 -13.37
C ASP A 131 -16.16 15.03 -13.19
N GLY A 132 -17.35 14.52 -12.80
CA GLY A 132 -17.57 13.08 -12.67
C GLY A 132 -17.43 12.32 -13.98
N PHE A 133 -18.02 12.82 -15.06
CA PHE A 133 -17.88 12.17 -16.38
C PHE A 133 -16.45 12.27 -16.90
N ASP A 134 -15.81 13.46 -16.82
CA ASP A 134 -14.44 13.65 -17.30
C ASP A 134 -13.46 12.69 -16.61
N ARG A 135 -13.62 12.44 -15.31
CA ARG A 135 -12.78 11.53 -14.53
C ARG A 135 -13.04 10.07 -14.88
N ILE A 136 -14.31 9.69 -14.98
CA ILE A 136 -14.67 8.31 -15.32
C ILE A 136 -14.32 8.00 -16.78
N ASP A 137 -14.54 8.92 -17.72
CA ASP A 137 -14.14 8.77 -19.12
C ASP A 137 -12.64 8.52 -19.27
N SER A 138 -11.83 9.26 -18.52
CA SER A 138 -10.36 9.01 -18.46
C SER A 138 -10.05 7.61 -17.95
N CYS A 139 -10.69 7.18 -16.86
CA CYS A 139 -10.50 5.85 -16.29
C CYS A 139 -10.96 4.74 -17.27
N VAL A 140 -12.06 4.92 -17.96
CA VAL A 140 -12.57 4.02 -19.01
C VAL A 140 -11.56 3.89 -20.14
N GLU A 141 -10.98 5.00 -20.61
CA GLU A 141 -9.95 4.99 -21.66
C GLU A 141 -8.71 4.22 -21.21
N TRP A 142 -8.22 4.47 -20.00
CA TRP A 142 -7.06 3.76 -19.44
C TRP A 142 -7.35 2.26 -19.28
N CYS A 143 -8.53 1.89 -18.75
CA CYS A 143 -8.93 0.49 -18.62
C CYS A 143 -9.02 -0.20 -19.98
N ARG A 144 -9.59 0.45 -20.99
CA ARG A 144 -9.66 -0.07 -22.36
C ARG A 144 -8.27 -0.32 -22.94
N LYS A 145 -7.35 0.63 -22.76
CA LYS A 145 -5.97 0.54 -23.25
C LYS A 145 -5.20 -0.62 -22.61
N HIS A 146 -5.45 -0.88 -21.35
CA HIS A 146 -4.72 -1.89 -20.58
C HIS A 146 -5.50 -3.20 -20.35
N GLY A 147 -6.67 -3.36 -20.97
CA GLY A 147 -7.42 -4.62 -20.96
C GLY A 147 -8.08 -4.98 -19.64
N LEU A 148 -8.47 -3.97 -18.83
CA LEU A 148 -9.19 -4.15 -17.57
C LEU A 148 -10.68 -3.87 -17.74
N TYR A 149 -11.52 -4.58 -16.98
CA TYR A 149 -12.90 -4.20 -16.76
C TYR A 149 -12.99 -3.14 -15.65
N LEU A 150 -14.06 -2.33 -15.71
CA LEU A 150 -14.35 -1.28 -14.73
C LEU A 150 -15.73 -1.51 -14.10
N ILE A 151 -15.80 -1.52 -12.77
CA ILE A 151 -17.06 -1.45 -12.00
C ILE A 151 -17.20 -0.02 -11.47
N LEU A 152 -18.33 0.62 -11.78
CA LEU A 152 -18.68 1.93 -11.23
C LEU A 152 -19.48 1.75 -9.95
N ASP A 153 -18.97 2.24 -8.83
CA ASP A 153 -19.58 2.13 -7.51
C ASP A 153 -19.98 3.50 -6.96
N MET A 154 -21.29 3.72 -6.78
CA MET A 154 -21.73 4.92 -6.05
C MET A 154 -21.50 4.70 -4.55
N HIS A 155 -20.33 5.14 -4.10
CA HIS A 155 -19.86 4.93 -2.73
C HIS A 155 -20.60 5.80 -1.72
N ASP A 156 -20.97 7.00 -2.13
CA ASP A 156 -21.79 7.95 -1.37
C ASP A 156 -23.01 8.35 -2.20
N ALA A 157 -24.18 8.04 -1.70
CA ALA A 157 -25.45 8.30 -2.36
C ALA A 157 -26.19 9.52 -1.76
N PRO A 158 -27.11 10.16 -2.51
CA PRO A 158 -27.87 11.29 -2.02
C PRO A 158 -28.59 11.03 -0.69
N GLY A 159 -28.29 11.81 0.32
CA GLY A 159 -28.85 11.65 1.68
C GLY A 159 -28.13 10.63 2.56
N GLY A 160 -27.20 9.86 1.99
CA GLY A 160 -26.46 8.77 2.66
C GLY A 160 -27.27 7.47 2.71
N GLN A 161 -26.57 6.36 2.52
CA GLN A 161 -27.12 5.01 2.51
C GLN A 161 -26.73 4.17 3.72
N THR A 162 -25.60 4.45 4.35
CA THR A 162 -25.06 3.70 5.48
C THR A 162 -25.45 4.30 6.83
N GLY A 163 -25.35 5.62 6.95
CA GLY A 163 -25.48 6.36 8.20
C GLY A 163 -24.18 6.44 9.00
N ASP A 164 -23.04 6.29 8.35
CA ASP A 164 -21.69 6.32 8.94
C ASP A 164 -20.75 7.21 8.12
N ASN A 165 -19.47 7.27 8.49
CA ASN A 165 -18.46 8.10 7.83
C ASN A 165 -18.22 7.73 6.36
N ILE A 166 -18.52 6.50 5.97
CA ILE A 166 -18.28 5.97 4.63
C ILE A 166 -19.32 6.43 3.59
N ASP A 167 -20.34 7.16 3.97
CA ASP A 167 -21.39 7.69 3.07
C ASP A 167 -21.56 9.21 3.14
N ASP A 168 -20.66 9.93 3.81
CA ASP A 168 -20.66 11.39 3.99
C ASP A 168 -22.02 11.98 4.44
N SER A 169 -22.84 11.16 5.11
CA SER A 169 -24.20 11.50 5.52
C SER A 169 -24.27 12.27 6.84
N TYR A 170 -25.48 12.35 7.38
CA TYR A 170 -25.80 13.02 8.64
C TYR A 170 -26.01 12.02 9.79
N GLY A 171 -25.36 10.85 9.77
CA GLY A 171 -25.47 9.81 10.79
C GLY A 171 -26.75 8.97 10.71
N TYR A 172 -27.44 9.01 9.56
CA TYR A 172 -28.62 8.22 9.29
C TYR A 172 -28.79 7.98 7.78
N PRO A 173 -29.24 6.79 7.32
CA PRO A 173 -29.38 6.45 5.91
C PRO A 173 -30.65 7.07 5.27
N TRP A 174 -30.66 8.38 5.13
CA TRP A 174 -31.79 9.14 4.62
C TRP A 174 -32.21 8.80 3.20
N LEU A 175 -31.31 8.24 2.39
CA LEU A 175 -31.64 7.76 1.05
C LEU A 175 -32.87 6.85 1.05
N LEU A 176 -33.01 5.98 2.07
CA LEU A 176 -34.09 5.00 2.13
C LEU A 176 -35.46 5.63 2.42
N GLU A 177 -35.51 6.71 3.19
CA GLU A 177 -36.77 7.36 3.60
C GLU A 177 -37.09 8.62 2.80
N SER A 178 -36.10 9.28 2.18
CA SER A 178 -36.25 10.54 1.45
C SER A 178 -36.59 10.30 -0.01
N GLU A 179 -37.85 10.59 -0.39
CA GLU A 179 -38.27 10.50 -1.79
C GLU A 179 -37.45 11.42 -2.75
N PRO A 180 -37.10 12.68 -2.38
CA PRO A 180 -36.19 13.48 -3.20
C PRO A 180 -34.80 12.83 -3.39
N SER A 181 -34.22 12.26 -2.34
CA SER A 181 -32.91 11.56 -2.41
C SER A 181 -32.98 10.33 -3.32
N ARG A 182 -34.02 9.50 -3.19
CA ARG A 182 -34.23 8.35 -4.07
C ARG A 182 -34.42 8.76 -5.54
N ARG A 183 -35.16 9.83 -5.80
CA ARG A 183 -35.29 10.34 -7.17
C ARG A 183 -33.95 10.79 -7.74
N LEU A 184 -33.19 11.59 -6.99
CA LEU A 184 -31.88 12.07 -7.42
C LEU A 184 -30.92 10.88 -7.66
N PHE A 185 -30.93 9.89 -6.79
CA PHE A 185 -30.16 8.65 -6.93
C PHE A 185 -30.48 7.92 -8.25
N CYS A 186 -31.77 7.71 -8.54
CA CYS A 186 -32.20 7.08 -9.78
C CYS A 186 -31.87 7.93 -11.02
N ASP A 187 -32.01 9.26 -10.93
CA ASP A 187 -31.71 10.19 -12.04
C ASP A 187 -30.20 10.19 -12.36
N ILE A 188 -29.34 10.19 -11.35
CA ILE A 188 -27.89 10.10 -11.54
C ILE A 188 -27.53 8.78 -12.22
N TRP A 189 -28.02 7.65 -11.70
CA TRP A 189 -27.76 6.36 -12.32
C TRP A 189 -28.29 6.26 -13.75
N GLN A 190 -29.46 6.83 -14.05
CA GLN A 190 -29.96 6.85 -15.42
C GLN A 190 -29.07 7.71 -16.34
N ARG A 191 -28.51 8.82 -15.84
CA ARG A 191 -27.57 9.66 -16.61
C ARG A 191 -26.28 8.93 -16.89
N ILE A 192 -25.68 8.29 -15.87
CA ILE A 192 -24.48 7.47 -16.00
C ILE A 192 -24.72 6.33 -16.98
N ALA A 193 -25.77 5.56 -16.81
CA ALA A 193 -26.11 4.45 -17.69
C ALA A 193 -26.37 4.88 -19.14
N ARG A 194 -27.00 6.06 -19.35
CA ARG A 194 -27.19 6.60 -20.70
C ARG A 194 -25.87 6.98 -21.38
N HIS A 195 -24.92 7.53 -20.61
CA HIS A 195 -23.61 7.94 -21.10
C HIS A 195 -22.78 6.72 -21.50
N TYR A 196 -22.78 5.67 -20.69
CA TYR A 196 -21.92 4.50 -20.87
C TYR A 196 -22.62 3.29 -21.50
N ARG A 197 -23.87 3.36 -21.94
CA ARG A 197 -24.66 2.22 -22.43
C ARG A 197 -23.98 1.38 -23.54
N ASP A 198 -23.08 1.99 -24.29
CA ASP A 198 -22.40 1.38 -25.43
C ASP A 198 -20.91 1.06 -25.10
N GLU A 199 -20.50 1.13 -23.82
CA GLU A 199 -19.11 1.01 -23.37
C GLU A 199 -18.81 -0.37 -22.73
N PRO A 200 -18.29 -1.35 -23.47
CA PRO A 200 -18.10 -2.72 -22.98
C PRO A 200 -16.96 -2.87 -21.96
N VAL A 201 -16.11 -1.86 -21.75
CA VAL A 201 -15.09 -1.85 -20.70
C VAL A 201 -15.72 -1.81 -19.32
N ILE A 202 -16.87 -1.14 -19.19
CA ILE A 202 -17.63 -1.17 -17.94
C ILE A 202 -18.28 -2.53 -17.81
N LEU A 203 -17.87 -3.28 -16.77
CA LEU A 203 -18.49 -4.54 -16.40
C LEU A 203 -19.92 -4.29 -15.92
N GLY A 204 -20.09 -3.31 -15.04
CA GLY A 204 -21.39 -3.04 -14.47
C GLY A 204 -21.42 -1.84 -13.51
N TYR A 205 -22.63 -1.60 -13.00
CA TYR A 205 -22.99 -0.52 -12.09
C TYR A 205 -23.28 -1.10 -10.70
N GLU A 206 -22.43 -0.84 -9.71
CA GLU A 206 -22.68 -1.14 -8.32
C GLU A 206 -23.47 -0.01 -7.70
N LEU A 207 -24.74 -0.26 -7.40
CA LEU A 207 -25.69 0.80 -7.17
C LEU A 207 -25.40 1.64 -5.94
N ILE A 208 -25.05 1.00 -4.83
CA ILE A 208 -24.68 1.65 -3.58
C ILE A 208 -23.70 0.82 -2.78
N ASN A 209 -22.73 1.48 -2.16
CA ASN A 209 -21.78 0.88 -1.24
C ASN A 209 -22.40 0.74 0.17
N GLU A 210 -22.25 -0.44 0.79
CA GLU A 210 -22.43 -0.71 2.22
C GLU A 210 -23.70 -0.11 2.87
N PRO A 211 -24.91 -0.34 2.32
CA PRO A 211 -26.12 0.24 2.88
C PRO A 211 -26.43 -0.27 4.28
N ILE A 212 -26.98 0.61 5.10
CA ILE A 212 -27.57 0.36 6.42
C ILE A 212 -26.57 -0.22 7.42
N ALA A 213 -25.91 0.62 8.20
CA ALA A 213 -25.10 0.17 9.33
C ALA A 213 -25.92 -0.63 10.37
N PRO A 214 -25.28 -1.54 11.13
CA PRO A 214 -26.02 -2.50 12.00
C PRO A 214 -26.55 -1.92 13.32
N TYR A 215 -26.32 -0.65 13.62
CA TYR A 215 -26.54 -0.07 14.96
C TYR A 215 -27.76 0.84 15.09
N PHE A 216 -28.75 0.76 14.17
CA PHE A 216 -29.99 1.54 14.29
C PHE A 216 -31.05 0.90 15.19
N GLY A 217 -30.71 -0.15 15.91
CA GLY A 217 -31.62 -0.83 16.83
C GLY A 217 -32.86 -1.40 16.13
N GLU A 218 -34.06 -1.10 16.67
CA GLU A 218 -35.33 -1.56 16.10
C GLU A 218 -35.60 -1.02 14.68
N LYS A 219 -35.00 0.12 14.32
CA LYS A 219 -35.16 0.67 12.95
C LYS A 219 -34.40 -0.12 11.88
N THR A 220 -33.38 -0.91 12.26
CA THR A 220 -32.58 -1.67 11.30
C THR A 220 -33.46 -2.57 10.43
N GLU A 221 -34.40 -3.31 11.02
CA GLU A 221 -35.29 -4.17 10.26
C GLU A 221 -36.27 -3.38 9.36
N GLN A 222 -36.73 -2.22 9.80
CA GLN A 222 -37.58 -1.35 8.97
C GLN A 222 -36.78 -0.84 7.76
N LEU A 223 -35.55 -0.37 7.94
CA LEU A 223 -34.66 0.07 6.86
C LEU A 223 -34.36 -1.08 5.89
N ASN A 224 -34.08 -2.26 6.41
CA ASN A 224 -33.84 -3.46 5.59
C ASN A 224 -34.98 -3.74 4.61
N THR A 225 -36.25 -3.57 5.02
CA THR A 225 -37.41 -3.78 4.15
C THR A 225 -37.49 -2.82 2.96
N MET A 226 -36.80 -1.66 3.03
CA MET A 226 -36.81 -0.65 1.97
C MET A 226 -35.74 -0.88 0.92
N LEU A 227 -34.67 -1.63 1.24
CA LEU A 227 -33.49 -1.76 0.39
C LEU A 227 -33.80 -2.43 -0.96
N GLU A 228 -34.55 -3.54 -0.95
CA GLU A 228 -34.95 -4.22 -2.18
C GLU A 228 -35.79 -3.33 -3.11
N GLY A 229 -36.69 -2.52 -2.53
CA GLY A 229 -37.49 -1.54 -3.26
C GLY A 229 -36.64 -0.48 -3.96
N LEU A 230 -35.64 0.07 -3.23
CA LEU A 230 -34.70 1.05 -3.77
C LEU A 230 -33.89 0.47 -4.94
N HIS A 231 -33.39 -0.77 -4.80
CA HIS A 231 -32.67 -1.43 -5.88
C HIS A 231 -33.55 -1.60 -7.13
N LYS A 232 -34.80 -2.05 -6.97
CA LYS A 232 -35.75 -2.20 -8.07
C LYS A 232 -36.06 -0.87 -8.76
N GLU A 233 -36.21 0.24 -8.01
CA GLU A 233 -36.40 1.58 -8.56
C GLU A 233 -35.20 2.01 -9.45
N ALA A 234 -33.98 1.81 -8.95
CA ALA A 234 -32.76 2.16 -9.67
C ALA A 234 -32.56 1.28 -10.91
N VAL A 235 -32.72 -0.04 -10.78
CA VAL A 235 -32.66 -0.96 -11.93
C VAL A 235 -33.66 -0.54 -13.00
N ALA A 236 -34.90 -0.28 -12.63
CA ALA A 236 -35.92 0.17 -13.57
C ALA A 236 -35.57 1.51 -14.26
N ALA A 237 -34.91 2.44 -13.55
CA ALA A 237 -34.43 3.70 -14.14
C ALA A 237 -33.30 3.47 -15.15
N ILE A 238 -32.31 2.61 -14.81
CA ILE A 238 -31.20 2.24 -15.68
C ILE A 238 -31.71 1.52 -16.93
N ARG A 239 -32.60 0.55 -16.80
CA ARG A 239 -33.09 -0.27 -17.91
C ARG A 239 -33.93 0.48 -18.97
N LYS A 240 -34.35 1.70 -18.65
CA LYS A 240 -34.96 2.62 -19.65
C LYS A 240 -33.94 3.05 -20.71
N VAL A 241 -32.66 3.03 -20.40
CA VAL A 241 -31.59 3.59 -21.26
C VAL A 241 -30.47 2.62 -21.57
N ASP A 242 -30.27 1.61 -20.73
CA ASP A 242 -29.20 0.62 -20.84
C ASP A 242 -29.70 -0.78 -20.49
N ARG A 243 -29.52 -1.72 -21.44
CA ARG A 243 -29.87 -3.14 -21.29
C ARG A 243 -28.64 -4.04 -21.39
N ASN A 244 -27.46 -3.44 -21.47
CA ASN A 244 -26.22 -4.14 -21.76
C ASN A 244 -25.46 -4.54 -20.48
N HIS A 245 -25.32 -3.62 -19.55
CA HIS A 245 -24.45 -3.77 -18.39
C HIS A 245 -25.09 -4.60 -17.27
N VAL A 246 -24.22 -5.29 -16.52
CA VAL A 246 -24.58 -5.96 -15.28
C VAL A 246 -24.85 -4.91 -14.19
N ILE A 247 -25.83 -5.16 -13.33
CA ILE A 247 -26.09 -4.32 -12.17
C ILE A 247 -25.74 -5.09 -10.91
N LEU A 248 -24.92 -4.49 -10.05
CA LEU A 248 -24.42 -5.08 -8.84
C LEU A 248 -25.17 -4.52 -7.62
N LEU A 249 -25.67 -5.41 -6.77
CA LEU A 249 -26.56 -5.08 -5.66
C LEU A 249 -25.88 -5.38 -4.33
N GLY A 250 -25.70 -4.36 -3.51
CA GLY A 250 -25.15 -4.49 -2.17
C GLY A 250 -26.16 -5.03 -1.16
N GLY A 251 -25.71 -5.90 -0.27
CA GLY A 251 -26.49 -6.38 0.87
C GLY A 251 -26.62 -5.32 1.97
N ALA A 252 -27.59 -5.46 2.87
CA ALA A 252 -27.68 -4.62 4.08
C ALA A 252 -26.51 -4.91 5.05
N GLN A 253 -26.38 -4.08 6.09
CA GLN A 253 -25.33 -4.18 7.14
C GLN A 253 -23.93 -4.34 6.53
N TRP A 254 -23.49 -3.27 5.81
CA TRP A 254 -22.16 -3.22 5.18
C TRP A 254 -21.94 -4.34 4.16
N ASN A 255 -22.92 -4.58 3.29
CA ASN A 255 -22.90 -5.68 2.28
C ASN A 255 -22.75 -7.09 2.88
N GLY A 256 -23.10 -7.27 4.16
CA GLY A 256 -22.99 -8.55 4.85
C GLY A 256 -24.30 -9.34 5.01
N ASN A 257 -25.46 -8.71 4.78
CA ASN A 257 -26.77 -9.31 5.03
C ASN A 257 -27.68 -9.28 3.79
N PHE A 258 -27.99 -10.47 3.26
CA PHE A 258 -28.84 -10.69 2.08
C PHE A 258 -30.26 -11.16 2.41
N LYS A 259 -30.63 -11.24 3.69
CA LYS A 259 -32.00 -11.63 4.12
C LYS A 259 -33.09 -10.67 3.63
N PRO A 260 -32.85 -9.37 3.46
CA PRO A 260 -33.85 -8.45 2.92
C PRO A 260 -34.34 -8.78 1.50
N PHE A 261 -33.58 -9.53 0.72
CA PHE A 261 -33.92 -9.83 -0.67
C PHE A 261 -34.84 -11.04 -0.77
N THR A 262 -36.01 -10.82 -1.36
CA THR A 262 -37.07 -11.81 -1.51
C THR A 262 -37.39 -12.12 -2.97
N ASP A 263 -37.04 -11.24 -3.90
CA ASP A 263 -37.27 -11.37 -5.33
C ASP A 263 -36.02 -10.90 -6.10
N TRP A 264 -35.46 -11.78 -6.89
CA TRP A 264 -34.29 -11.54 -7.76
C TRP A 264 -34.58 -11.87 -9.23
N THR A 265 -35.85 -11.94 -9.60
CA THR A 265 -36.29 -12.33 -10.96
C THR A 265 -36.66 -11.13 -11.83
N TYR A 266 -36.57 -9.92 -11.31
CA TYR A 266 -37.00 -8.69 -11.97
C TYR A 266 -36.04 -8.17 -13.05
N ASP A 267 -34.83 -8.72 -13.11
CA ASP A 267 -33.84 -8.42 -14.15
C ASP A 267 -32.90 -9.63 -14.33
N ASP A 268 -32.51 -9.92 -15.56
CA ASP A 268 -31.67 -11.08 -15.91
C ASP A 268 -30.16 -10.78 -15.92
N LYS A 269 -29.76 -9.53 -15.65
CA LYS A 269 -28.39 -9.08 -15.58
C LYS A 269 -28.05 -8.40 -14.25
N ILE A 270 -28.48 -9.00 -13.16
CA ILE A 270 -28.09 -8.58 -11.81
C ILE A 270 -27.16 -9.61 -11.19
N MET A 271 -26.27 -9.14 -10.34
CA MET A 271 -25.45 -9.95 -9.43
C MET A 271 -25.36 -9.26 -8.07
N TYR A 272 -24.81 -9.94 -7.09
CA TYR A 272 -24.68 -9.38 -5.75
C TYR A 272 -23.21 -9.15 -5.36
N THR A 273 -22.99 -8.09 -4.58
CA THR A 273 -21.70 -7.76 -3.97
C THR A 273 -21.76 -7.95 -2.46
N CYS A 274 -20.70 -8.50 -1.89
CA CYS A 274 -20.53 -8.67 -0.45
C CYS A 274 -19.18 -8.10 0.00
N HIS A 275 -19.07 -7.72 1.29
CA HIS A 275 -17.85 -7.18 1.88
C HIS A 275 -17.45 -7.98 3.11
N ARG A 276 -16.11 -8.13 3.34
CA ARG A 276 -15.62 -8.85 4.50
C ARG A 276 -14.16 -8.49 4.82
N TYR A 277 -13.91 -7.96 6.01
CA TYR A 277 -12.59 -7.54 6.47
C TYR A 277 -11.98 -8.39 7.59
N GLY A 278 -12.64 -9.45 8.04
CA GLY A 278 -12.14 -10.23 9.17
C GLY A 278 -12.78 -11.62 9.30
N GLY A 279 -12.51 -12.26 10.43
CA GLY A 279 -12.92 -13.61 10.73
C GLY A 279 -12.00 -14.66 10.11
N GLU A 280 -12.38 -15.94 10.20
CA GLU A 280 -11.57 -17.02 9.64
C GLU A 280 -11.64 -17.03 8.11
N PRO A 281 -10.52 -17.26 7.40
CA PRO A 281 -10.49 -17.33 5.94
C PRO A 281 -10.90 -18.70 5.41
N THR A 282 -12.07 -19.19 5.85
CA THR A 282 -12.58 -20.55 5.54
C THR A 282 -13.90 -20.52 4.80
N LYS A 283 -14.23 -21.64 4.15
CA LYS A 283 -15.51 -21.82 3.46
C LYS A 283 -16.69 -21.65 4.39
N GLU A 284 -16.61 -22.18 5.60
CA GLU A 284 -17.69 -22.11 6.62
C GLU A 284 -17.99 -20.64 6.96
N ALA A 285 -16.97 -19.79 6.97
CA ALA A 285 -17.13 -18.37 7.26
C ALA A 285 -17.86 -17.58 6.16
N ILE A 286 -17.90 -18.09 4.93
CA ILE A 286 -18.62 -17.52 3.80
C ILE A 286 -19.81 -18.37 3.36
N GLN A 287 -20.19 -19.39 4.14
CA GLN A 287 -21.24 -20.33 3.75
C GLN A 287 -22.59 -19.63 3.49
N ALA A 288 -22.95 -18.62 4.27
CA ALA A 288 -24.18 -17.85 4.06
C ALA A 288 -24.20 -17.11 2.71
N ILE A 289 -23.03 -16.66 2.22
CA ILE A 289 -22.87 -16.03 0.91
C ILE A 289 -23.05 -17.09 -0.19
N ILE A 290 -22.43 -18.25 -0.02
CA ILE A 290 -22.55 -19.38 -0.95
C ILE A 290 -24.00 -19.84 -1.03
N ASP A 291 -24.67 -20.03 0.11
CA ASP A 291 -26.06 -20.48 0.17
C ASP A 291 -27.00 -19.48 -0.53
N PHE A 292 -26.75 -18.17 -0.35
CA PHE A 292 -27.55 -17.15 -1.03
C PHE A 292 -27.31 -17.14 -2.54
N ARG A 293 -26.06 -17.23 -2.99
CA ARG A 293 -25.72 -17.37 -4.41
C ARG A 293 -26.43 -18.59 -5.04
N ASP A 294 -26.31 -19.73 -4.39
CA ASP A 294 -26.90 -20.98 -4.90
C ASP A 294 -28.42 -20.95 -4.89
N LYS A 295 -29.04 -20.29 -3.90
CA LYS A 295 -30.48 -20.05 -3.83
C LYS A 295 -30.97 -19.14 -4.97
N THR A 296 -30.23 -18.09 -5.29
CA THR A 296 -30.63 -17.13 -6.32
C THR A 296 -30.29 -17.61 -7.73
N GLY A 297 -29.25 -18.44 -7.86
CA GLY A 297 -28.67 -18.82 -9.14
C GLY A 297 -27.94 -17.66 -9.86
N LEU A 298 -27.59 -16.58 -9.12
CA LEU A 298 -26.93 -15.38 -9.64
C LEU A 298 -25.48 -15.29 -9.16
N PRO A 299 -24.58 -14.63 -9.91
CA PRO A 299 -23.20 -14.44 -9.48
C PRO A 299 -23.11 -13.59 -8.22
N MET A 300 -22.08 -13.86 -7.43
CA MET A 300 -21.64 -13.02 -6.30
C MET A 300 -20.14 -12.76 -6.38
N TYR A 301 -19.72 -11.59 -5.93
CA TYR A 301 -18.31 -11.31 -5.73
C TYR A 301 -18.06 -10.55 -4.43
N MET A 302 -16.84 -10.59 -3.95
CA MET A 302 -16.38 -9.86 -2.79
C MET A 302 -15.90 -8.48 -3.26
N GLY A 303 -16.78 -7.47 -3.16
CA GLY A 303 -16.51 -6.11 -3.65
C GLY A 303 -15.45 -5.39 -2.83
N GLU A 304 -15.39 -5.71 -1.53
CA GLU A 304 -14.33 -5.23 -0.65
C GLU A 304 -13.83 -6.29 0.30
N ILE A 305 -12.51 -6.33 0.44
CA ILE A 305 -11.74 -7.21 1.31
C ILE A 305 -10.34 -6.62 1.48
N GLY A 306 -9.71 -6.82 2.61
CA GLY A 306 -8.35 -6.31 2.86
C GLY A 306 -8.06 -6.07 4.33
N HIS A 307 -7.16 -5.14 4.63
CA HIS A 307 -6.77 -4.73 5.99
C HIS A 307 -6.41 -5.89 6.93
N ASN A 308 -5.77 -6.94 6.39
CA ASN A 308 -5.40 -8.13 7.14
C ASN A 308 -3.96 -8.55 6.80
N THR A 309 -3.46 -9.62 7.42
CA THR A 309 -2.13 -10.15 7.14
C THR A 309 -2.04 -10.82 5.77
N ASP A 310 -0.87 -10.83 5.16
CA ASP A 310 -0.62 -11.49 3.89
C ASP A 310 -1.04 -12.98 3.91
N ALA A 311 -0.80 -13.68 5.02
CA ALA A 311 -1.17 -15.09 5.18
C ALA A 311 -2.70 -15.27 5.15
N TRP A 312 -3.44 -14.39 5.84
CA TRP A 312 -4.90 -14.40 5.85
C TRP A 312 -5.46 -14.11 4.45
N GLN A 313 -4.93 -13.07 3.78
CA GLN A 313 -5.35 -12.68 2.43
C GLN A 313 -5.15 -13.83 1.44
N ALA A 314 -3.98 -14.48 1.47
CA ALA A 314 -3.68 -15.63 0.62
C ALA A 314 -4.62 -16.82 0.85
N ALA A 315 -4.95 -17.10 2.10
CA ALA A 315 -5.89 -18.16 2.44
C ALA A 315 -7.30 -17.82 1.96
N PHE A 316 -7.72 -16.56 2.16
CA PHE A 316 -9.08 -16.17 1.80
C PHE A 316 -9.28 -16.03 0.29
N CYS A 317 -8.27 -15.57 -0.47
CA CYS A 317 -8.31 -15.62 -1.95
C CYS A 317 -8.59 -17.03 -2.46
N ARG A 318 -7.84 -18.02 -1.95
CA ARG A 318 -8.07 -19.42 -2.33
C ARG A 318 -9.48 -19.88 -2.00
N THR A 319 -9.96 -19.58 -0.79
CA THR A 319 -11.32 -19.93 -0.37
C THR A 319 -12.39 -19.34 -1.31
N MET A 320 -12.21 -18.08 -1.72
CA MET A 320 -13.16 -17.44 -2.65
C MET A 320 -13.11 -18.07 -4.05
N GLU A 321 -11.91 -18.24 -4.61
CA GLU A 321 -11.73 -18.81 -5.95
C GLU A 321 -12.24 -20.25 -6.04
N GLU A 322 -11.96 -21.09 -5.03
CA GLU A 322 -12.48 -22.47 -4.95
C GLU A 322 -14.01 -22.54 -4.88
N ASN A 323 -14.65 -21.45 -4.48
CA ASN A 323 -16.11 -21.34 -4.40
C ASN A 323 -16.73 -20.46 -5.50
N ASN A 324 -16.00 -20.17 -6.57
CA ASN A 324 -16.45 -19.34 -7.71
C ASN A 324 -16.92 -17.94 -7.27
N ILE A 325 -16.17 -17.28 -6.39
CA ILE A 325 -16.41 -15.92 -5.92
C ILE A 325 -15.21 -15.06 -6.33
N GLY A 326 -15.41 -14.07 -7.19
CA GLY A 326 -14.41 -13.08 -7.54
C GLY A 326 -14.20 -12.07 -6.41
N TRP A 327 -13.18 -11.23 -6.53
CA TRP A 327 -12.83 -10.28 -5.49
C TRP A 327 -12.15 -9.00 -6.02
N THR A 328 -12.33 -7.90 -5.28
CA THR A 328 -11.56 -6.67 -5.40
C THR A 328 -11.05 -6.23 -4.03
N PHE A 329 -9.73 -6.17 -3.87
CA PHE A 329 -9.09 -5.79 -2.62
C PHE A 329 -9.14 -4.28 -2.38
N TRP A 330 -9.36 -3.88 -1.13
CA TRP A 330 -9.41 -2.50 -0.68
C TRP A 330 -8.18 -2.11 0.13
N PRO A 331 -7.55 -0.94 -0.12
CA PRO A 331 -7.61 -0.17 -1.36
C PRO A 331 -6.36 -0.43 -2.25
N TYR A 332 -6.38 0.10 -3.47
CA TYR A 332 -5.22 0.08 -4.36
C TYR A 332 -4.06 0.89 -3.78
N LYS A 333 -4.31 2.17 -3.42
CA LYS A 333 -3.28 3.13 -2.99
C LYS A 333 -3.68 3.82 -1.69
N LYS A 334 -2.76 3.94 -0.73
CA LYS A 334 -2.92 4.76 0.47
C LYS A 334 -1.59 5.15 1.12
N MET A 335 -1.65 6.06 2.10
CA MET A 335 -0.51 6.37 2.97
C MET A 335 -0.25 5.17 3.88
N ASP A 336 1.01 4.67 3.85
CA ASP A 336 1.52 3.54 4.65
C ASP A 336 0.71 2.23 4.60
N GLY A 337 1.32 1.15 4.23
CA GLY A 337 0.94 -0.28 4.37
C GLY A 337 -0.46 -0.76 3.94
N SER A 338 -0.66 -2.07 3.91
CA SER A 338 -1.92 -2.79 3.61
C SER A 338 -2.68 -2.30 2.35
N CYS A 339 -1.99 -2.20 1.22
CA CYS A 339 -2.50 -1.81 -0.10
C CYS A 339 -1.52 -2.28 -1.18
N MET A 340 -1.91 -2.23 -2.44
CA MET A 340 -0.99 -2.63 -3.53
C MET A 340 0.17 -1.64 -3.70
N VAL A 341 -0.10 -0.35 -3.51
CA VAL A 341 0.88 0.72 -3.67
C VAL A 341 0.77 1.70 -2.52
N SER A 342 1.87 1.99 -1.85
CA SER A 342 1.90 2.95 -0.74
C SER A 342 2.74 4.18 -1.07
N PHE A 343 2.43 5.28 -0.41
CA PHE A 343 3.26 6.49 -0.36
C PHE A 343 3.51 6.90 1.08
N HIS A 344 4.62 7.61 1.33
CA HIS A 344 4.94 8.08 2.67
C HIS A 344 4.30 9.42 2.99
N ALA A 345 4.01 9.62 4.28
CA ALA A 345 3.58 10.92 4.78
C ALA A 345 4.66 11.99 4.46
N PRO A 346 4.30 13.12 3.85
CA PRO A 346 5.26 14.17 3.53
C PRO A 346 5.73 14.89 4.80
N LYS A 347 6.83 15.64 4.67
CA LYS A 347 7.32 16.52 5.73
C LYS A 347 6.21 17.47 6.21
N GLY A 348 6.08 17.64 7.52
CA GLY A 348 5.05 18.49 8.12
C GLY A 348 3.67 17.82 8.26
N TRP A 349 3.44 16.59 7.77
CA TRP A 349 2.15 15.91 7.84
C TRP A 349 1.65 15.70 9.28
N GLN A 350 2.55 15.62 10.25
CA GLN A 350 2.19 15.52 11.67
C GLN A 350 1.38 16.74 12.16
N GLU A 351 1.63 17.94 11.62
CA GLU A 351 0.85 19.12 11.95
C GLU A 351 -0.58 19.03 11.41
N VAL A 352 -0.73 18.53 10.17
CA VAL A 352 -2.05 18.28 9.56
C VAL A 352 -2.82 17.24 10.39
N ARG A 353 -2.17 16.14 10.77
CA ARG A 353 -2.77 15.11 11.64
C ARG A 353 -3.16 15.66 13.02
N ARG A 354 -2.27 16.43 13.65
CA ARG A 354 -2.57 17.06 14.94
C ARG A 354 -3.83 17.93 14.87
N PHE A 355 -3.94 18.74 13.81
CA PHE A 355 -5.11 19.59 13.61
C PHE A 355 -6.37 18.79 13.28
N SER A 356 -6.26 17.68 12.52
CA SER A 356 -7.39 16.80 12.20
C SER A 356 -8.00 16.11 13.42
N GLU A 357 -7.20 15.88 14.47
CA GLU A 357 -7.63 15.24 15.74
C GLU A 357 -8.14 16.24 16.79
N ALA A 358 -7.91 17.53 16.59
CA ALA A 358 -8.35 18.55 17.52
C ALA A 358 -9.88 18.71 17.53
N PRO A 359 -10.50 19.12 18.66
CA PRO A 359 -11.90 19.54 18.68
C PRO A 359 -12.12 20.71 17.70
N ARG A 360 -13.10 20.58 16.80
CA ARG A 360 -13.44 21.55 15.74
C ARG A 360 -14.95 21.71 15.50
N GLY A 361 -15.76 21.36 16.51
CA GLY A 361 -17.23 21.46 16.41
C GLY A 361 -17.77 22.88 16.52
N THR A 362 -16.94 23.84 16.96
CA THR A 362 -17.31 25.25 17.06
C THR A 362 -16.21 26.16 16.50
N TYR A 363 -16.55 27.38 16.07
CA TYR A 363 -15.55 28.35 15.59
C TYR A 363 -14.52 28.74 16.67
N ALA A 364 -14.86 28.66 17.93
CA ALA A 364 -13.91 28.88 19.04
C ALA A 364 -12.88 27.76 19.08
N GLU A 365 -13.33 26.51 19.06
CA GLU A 365 -12.45 25.33 19.04
C GLU A 365 -11.53 25.31 17.82
N ILE A 366 -12.02 25.67 16.61
CA ILE A 366 -11.17 25.78 15.41
C ILE A 366 -10.04 26.78 15.62
N ARG A 367 -10.34 27.96 16.21
CA ARG A 367 -9.32 28.98 16.50
C ARG A 367 -8.34 28.52 17.59
N GLU A 368 -8.84 27.84 18.62
CA GLU A 368 -8.02 27.31 19.74
C GLU A 368 -7.12 26.15 19.30
N ALA A 369 -7.62 25.28 18.42
CA ALA A 369 -6.84 24.19 17.85
C ALA A 369 -5.55 24.70 17.18
N GLY A 370 -5.62 25.87 16.57
CA GLY A 370 -4.51 26.54 15.91
C GLY A 370 -3.78 25.64 14.90
N VAL A 371 -3.31 26.18 13.82
CA VAL A 371 -2.51 25.43 12.84
C VAL A 371 -1.37 26.30 12.34
N ASP A 372 -0.17 25.70 12.22
CA ASP A 372 0.90 26.35 11.47
C ASP A 372 0.59 26.23 9.97
N ARG A 373 0.02 27.32 9.43
CA ARG A 373 -0.40 27.37 8.04
C ARG A 373 0.74 27.24 7.04
N ALA A 374 1.96 27.62 7.42
CA ALA A 374 3.12 27.49 6.52
C ALA A 374 3.51 26.01 6.42
N VAL A 375 3.59 25.32 7.56
CA VAL A 375 3.85 23.87 7.62
C VAL A 375 2.73 23.09 6.93
N ALA A 376 1.46 23.46 7.15
CA ALA A 376 0.33 22.81 6.51
C ALA A 376 0.38 22.91 4.97
N ARG A 377 0.69 24.09 4.43
CA ARG A 377 0.86 24.28 2.97
C ARG A 377 2.01 23.46 2.41
N GLU A 378 3.16 23.43 3.10
CA GLU A 378 4.30 22.60 2.69
C GLU A 378 3.90 21.11 2.68
N ALA A 379 3.19 20.65 3.71
CA ALA A 379 2.73 19.29 3.82
C ALA A 379 1.70 18.90 2.73
N LEU A 380 0.74 19.78 2.43
CA LEU A 380 -0.22 19.56 1.35
C LEU A 380 0.46 19.51 -0.03
N ALA A 381 1.40 20.43 -0.30
CA ALA A 381 2.19 20.39 -1.53
C ALA A 381 3.03 19.10 -1.62
N GLY A 382 3.63 18.68 -0.51
CA GLY A 382 4.37 17.43 -0.41
C GLY A 382 3.48 16.21 -0.68
N LEU A 383 2.22 16.21 -0.20
CA LEU A 383 1.27 15.13 -0.46
C LEU A 383 0.94 15.00 -1.95
N LEU A 384 0.73 16.13 -2.65
CA LEU A 384 0.46 16.14 -4.09
C LEU A 384 1.61 15.55 -4.92
N GLU A 385 2.84 15.64 -4.44
CA GLU A 385 4.00 14.97 -5.06
C GLU A 385 4.10 13.50 -4.62
N ALA A 386 3.87 13.19 -3.34
CA ALA A 386 3.98 11.83 -2.81
C ALA A 386 3.00 10.84 -3.44
N VAL A 387 1.79 11.29 -3.80
CA VAL A 387 0.75 10.44 -4.40
C VAL A 387 0.98 10.10 -5.87
N LYS A 388 1.88 10.78 -6.57
CA LYS A 388 2.23 10.45 -7.96
C LYS A 388 2.86 9.07 -8.04
N PHE A 389 2.45 8.23 -8.99
CA PHE A 389 2.87 6.83 -9.08
C PHE A 389 4.38 6.65 -8.99
N LYS A 390 5.16 7.48 -9.69
CA LYS A 390 6.64 7.46 -9.67
C LYS A 390 7.27 7.63 -8.29
N ASN A 391 6.56 8.22 -7.33
CA ASN A 391 7.00 8.45 -5.96
C ASN A 391 6.41 7.44 -4.97
N CYS A 392 5.57 6.53 -5.47
CA CYS A 392 4.93 5.48 -4.68
C CYS A 392 5.78 4.20 -4.69
N ARG A 393 5.47 3.31 -3.74
CA ARG A 393 6.15 2.01 -3.59
C ARG A 393 5.15 0.87 -3.73
N PRO A 394 5.27 0.01 -4.74
CA PRO A 394 4.54 -1.24 -4.81
C PRO A 394 4.87 -2.13 -3.60
N GLN A 395 3.85 -2.78 -3.05
CA GLN A 395 3.98 -3.67 -1.90
C GLN A 395 3.96 -5.12 -2.39
N GLY A 396 5.12 -5.63 -2.81
CA GLY A 396 5.23 -6.92 -3.48
C GLY A 396 4.69 -8.11 -2.67
N SER A 397 4.91 -8.14 -1.35
CA SER A 397 4.35 -9.20 -0.48
C SER A 397 2.81 -9.17 -0.48
N TYR A 398 2.23 -7.96 -0.37
CA TYR A 398 0.78 -7.78 -0.43
C TYR A 398 0.22 -8.22 -1.79
N ILE A 399 0.81 -7.78 -2.91
CA ILE A 399 0.36 -8.12 -4.25
C ILE A 399 0.36 -9.64 -4.46
N ARG A 400 1.44 -10.32 -4.08
CA ARG A 400 1.54 -11.78 -4.18
C ARG A 400 0.57 -12.50 -3.23
N SER A 401 0.29 -11.92 -2.05
CA SER A 401 -0.66 -12.52 -1.09
C SER A 401 -2.08 -12.56 -1.64
N ILE A 402 -2.46 -11.59 -2.45
CA ILE A 402 -3.75 -11.56 -3.15
C ILE A 402 -3.71 -12.28 -4.51
N GLN A 403 -2.74 -13.17 -4.72
CA GLN A 403 -2.57 -14.01 -5.91
C GLN A 403 -2.42 -13.25 -7.23
N LEU A 404 -1.94 -12.02 -7.16
CA LEU A 404 -1.51 -11.25 -8.33
C LEU A 404 0.00 -11.38 -8.53
N ALA A 405 0.46 -11.26 -9.77
CA ALA A 405 1.86 -11.38 -10.12
C ALA A 405 2.60 -10.08 -9.82
N TYR A 406 3.73 -10.17 -9.15
CA TYR A 406 4.65 -9.05 -8.98
C TYR A 406 6.05 -9.56 -8.69
N GLU A 407 6.99 -9.10 -9.48
CA GLU A 407 8.41 -9.31 -9.24
C GLU A 407 9.00 -8.02 -8.68
N ASP A 408 9.54 -8.09 -7.45
CA ASP A 408 10.22 -6.93 -6.88
C ASP A 408 11.43 -6.59 -7.78
N PRO A 409 11.61 -5.32 -8.17
CA PRO A 409 12.82 -4.93 -8.86
C PRO A 409 14.02 -5.24 -7.97
N ALA A 410 15.17 -5.57 -8.56
CA ALA A 410 16.39 -5.81 -7.80
C ALA A 410 16.71 -4.60 -6.89
N LEU A 411 17.12 -4.89 -5.64
CA LEU A 411 17.60 -3.87 -4.73
C LEU A 411 18.91 -3.29 -5.25
N ARG A 412 18.97 -1.99 -5.47
CA ARG A 412 20.20 -1.30 -5.84
C ARG A 412 20.97 -0.96 -4.56
N VAL A 413 22.05 -1.67 -4.32
CA VAL A 413 22.87 -1.53 -3.12
C VAL A 413 24.20 -0.88 -3.50
N LEU A 414 24.47 0.31 -2.97
CA LEU A 414 25.79 0.93 -3.04
C LEU A 414 26.64 0.38 -1.90
N VAL A 415 27.82 -0.13 -2.20
CA VAL A 415 28.80 -0.62 -1.23
C VAL A 415 30.02 0.27 -1.24
N LEU A 416 30.22 1.03 -0.16
CA LEU A 416 31.47 1.74 0.10
C LEU A 416 32.39 0.81 0.87
N ARG A 417 33.38 0.25 0.16
CA ARG A 417 34.28 -0.77 0.68
C ARG A 417 35.61 -0.20 1.13
N GLU A 418 36.02 -0.51 2.34
CA GLU A 418 37.38 -0.26 2.78
C GLU A 418 38.40 -1.16 2.05
N MET A 419 39.47 -0.56 1.57
CA MET A 419 40.60 -1.23 0.90
C MET A 419 41.88 -1.28 1.76
N GLY A 420 41.79 -0.84 3.04
CA GLY A 420 42.90 -0.85 3.99
C GLY A 420 43.32 -2.24 4.40
N GLY A 421 44.62 -2.38 4.71
CA GLY A 421 45.26 -3.70 4.90
C GLY A 421 44.66 -4.60 5.99
N HIS A 422 44.09 -4.01 7.05
CA HIS A 422 43.51 -4.76 8.17
C HIS A 422 42.15 -5.39 7.84
N HIS A 423 41.27 -4.66 7.09
CA HIS A 423 39.93 -5.13 6.78
C HIS A 423 39.79 -5.74 5.38
N LEU A 424 40.81 -5.57 4.52
CA LEU A 424 40.80 -6.13 3.16
C LEU A 424 40.51 -7.65 3.10
N PRO A 425 40.98 -8.50 4.04
CA PRO A 425 40.63 -9.91 4.04
C PRO A 425 39.14 -10.17 4.18
N PHE A 426 38.45 -9.46 5.11
CA PHE A 426 37.00 -9.57 5.31
C PHE A 426 36.26 -8.96 4.15
N THR A 427 36.52 -7.70 3.81
CA THR A 427 35.79 -7.00 2.75
C THR A 427 35.96 -7.69 1.39
N GLY A 428 37.16 -8.31 1.15
CA GLY A 428 37.42 -9.12 -0.03
C GLY A 428 36.66 -10.45 -0.07
N ALA A 429 36.46 -11.10 1.09
CA ALA A 429 35.70 -12.33 1.18
C ALA A 429 34.17 -12.08 1.01
N VAL A 430 33.67 -10.99 1.58
CA VAL A 430 32.22 -10.72 1.60
C VAL A 430 31.68 -10.25 0.25
N MET A 431 32.47 -9.54 -0.57
CA MET A 431 32.00 -8.98 -1.85
C MET A 431 31.50 -10.01 -2.86
N PRO A 432 32.19 -11.15 -3.11
CA PRO A 432 31.66 -12.18 -4.02
C PRO A 432 30.32 -12.75 -3.53
N TRP A 433 30.17 -12.94 -2.22
CA TRP A 433 28.92 -13.39 -1.63
C TRP A 433 27.79 -12.34 -1.79
N LEU A 434 28.04 -11.05 -1.51
CA LEU A 434 27.08 -9.97 -1.71
C LEU A 434 26.59 -9.92 -3.16
N ARG A 435 27.50 -10.05 -4.13
CA ARG A 435 27.14 -10.06 -5.57
C ARG A 435 26.33 -11.29 -5.97
N GLY A 436 26.39 -12.36 -5.19
CA GLY A 436 25.58 -13.56 -5.39
C GLY A 436 24.19 -13.52 -4.76
N LEU A 437 23.84 -12.46 -4.02
CA LEU A 437 22.53 -12.35 -3.39
C LEU A 437 21.44 -12.14 -4.42
N GLU A 438 20.47 -13.06 -4.44
CA GLU A 438 19.33 -12.99 -5.34
C GLU A 438 18.48 -11.74 -5.09
N GLY A 439 18.11 -11.06 -6.17
CA GLY A 439 17.30 -9.86 -6.13
C GLY A 439 18.05 -8.61 -5.64
N MET A 440 19.38 -8.60 -5.72
CA MET A 440 20.22 -7.44 -5.37
C MET A 440 21.17 -7.10 -6.52
N GLU A 441 21.30 -5.82 -6.80
CA GLU A 441 22.26 -5.24 -7.75
C GLU A 441 23.30 -4.44 -6.96
N ILE A 442 24.55 -4.91 -6.99
CA ILE A 442 25.63 -4.37 -6.16
C ILE A 442 26.52 -3.45 -6.98
N THR A 443 26.59 -2.18 -6.57
CA THR A 443 27.56 -1.20 -7.07
C THR A 443 28.62 -0.96 -6.00
N GLU A 444 29.90 -1.13 -6.34
CA GLU A 444 31.03 -1.01 -5.40
C GLU A 444 31.82 0.28 -5.69
N ILE A 445 32.12 1.03 -4.64
CA ILE A 445 33.06 2.16 -4.63
C ILE A 445 34.09 1.99 -3.50
N HIS A 446 35.27 2.60 -3.65
CA HIS A 446 36.39 2.44 -2.72
C HIS A 446 36.77 3.72 -1.99
N ASP A 447 36.16 4.84 -2.37
CA ASP A 447 36.31 6.14 -1.75
C ASP A 447 35.00 6.93 -1.83
N THR A 448 34.97 8.10 -1.22
CA THR A 448 33.78 8.92 -1.12
C THR A 448 33.68 10.02 -2.20
N GLU A 449 34.66 10.14 -3.10
CA GLU A 449 34.65 11.14 -4.16
C GLU A 449 33.40 11.08 -5.08
N PRO A 450 32.86 9.90 -5.44
CA PRO A 450 31.64 9.81 -6.25
C PRO A 450 30.36 10.23 -5.52
N ILE A 451 30.39 10.31 -4.17
CA ILE A 451 29.19 10.48 -3.36
C ILE A 451 28.67 11.91 -3.46
N THR A 452 27.53 12.07 -4.12
CA THR A 452 26.70 13.28 -4.17
C THR A 452 25.26 12.94 -3.85
N LYS A 453 24.41 13.92 -3.57
CA LYS A 453 22.97 13.72 -3.35
C LYS A 453 22.30 13.01 -4.52
N ASP A 454 22.64 13.41 -5.74
CA ASP A 454 22.10 12.77 -6.97
C ASP A 454 22.61 11.35 -7.13
N TYR A 455 23.89 11.09 -6.85
CA TYR A 455 24.46 9.74 -6.92
C TYR A 455 23.79 8.81 -5.91
N LEU A 456 23.64 9.23 -4.64
CA LEU A 456 22.97 8.42 -3.62
C LEU A 456 21.51 8.15 -3.93
N SER A 457 20.82 9.05 -4.65
CA SER A 457 19.40 8.84 -5.06
C SER A 457 19.22 7.66 -6.02
N GLY A 458 20.31 7.21 -6.64
CA GLY A 458 20.34 6.01 -7.49
C GLY A 458 20.25 4.68 -6.74
N PHE A 459 20.30 4.66 -5.40
CA PHE A 459 20.38 3.44 -4.60
C PHE A 459 19.30 3.35 -3.53
N ASP A 460 18.81 2.13 -3.29
CA ASP A 460 17.80 1.84 -2.28
C ASP A 460 18.43 1.66 -0.89
N VAL A 461 19.69 1.16 -0.86
CA VAL A 461 20.48 0.94 0.35
C VAL A 461 21.94 1.34 0.13
N PHE A 462 22.50 1.98 1.12
CA PHE A 462 23.93 2.26 1.21
C PHE A 462 24.55 1.37 2.29
N LEU A 463 25.42 0.46 1.89
CA LEU A 463 26.23 -0.41 2.76
C LEU A 463 27.62 0.20 2.93
N GLN A 464 27.91 0.71 4.13
CA GLN A 464 29.25 1.15 4.53
C GLN A 464 30.01 -0.05 5.07
N LEU A 465 30.80 -0.69 4.20
CA LEU A 465 31.52 -1.91 4.48
C LEU A 465 32.90 -1.57 5.03
N ASP A 466 32.99 -1.45 6.34
CA ASP A 466 34.17 -1.11 7.14
C ASP A 466 34.84 0.24 6.82
N TYR A 467 34.25 1.07 5.98
CA TYR A 467 34.86 2.34 5.63
C TYR A 467 34.75 3.35 6.79
N PRO A 468 35.88 3.90 7.30
CA PRO A 468 35.85 4.71 8.51
C PRO A 468 35.29 6.11 8.27
N PRO A 469 34.55 6.68 9.25
CA PRO A 469 33.96 8.03 9.13
C PRO A 469 34.98 9.15 8.92
N TYR A 470 36.18 9.02 9.49
CA TYR A 470 37.21 10.07 9.36
C TYR A 470 37.82 10.17 7.94
N ALA A 471 37.63 9.17 7.09
CA ALA A 471 38.16 9.16 5.73
C ALA A 471 37.18 9.73 4.69
N TRP A 472 36.04 10.27 5.11
CA TRP A 472 35.06 10.85 4.21
C TRP A 472 35.46 12.28 3.80
N THR A 473 35.17 12.63 2.53
CA THR A 473 35.21 14.04 2.10
C THR A 473 34.05 14.82 2.70
N GLU A 474 34.24 16.13 2.93
CA GLU A 474 33.18 16.99 3.49
C GLU A 474 31.92 16.98 2.64
N ALA A 475 32.05 17.09 1.31
CA ALA A 475 30.92 17.07 0.37
C ALA A 475 30.13 15.75 0.41
N ALA A 476 30.85 14.61 0.54
CA ALA A 476 30.20 13.31 0.68
C ALA A 476 29.48 13.17 2.03
N GLY A 477 30.06 13.74 3.09
CA GLY A 477 29.42 13.82 4.41
C GLY A 477 28.11 14.58 4.36
N GLU A 478 28.09 15.78 3.78
CA GLU A 478 26.85 16.57 3.61
C GLU A 478 25.78 15.82 2.76
N ALA A 479 26.20 15.12 1.72
CA ALA A 479 25.28 14.32 0.90
C ALA A 479 24.69 13.15 1.68
N PHE A 480 25.49 12.51 2.52
CA PHE A 480 25.05 11.40 3.38
C PHE A 480 24.12 11.88 4.51
N GLU A 481 24.43 13.00 5.15
CA GLU A 481 23.55 13.62 6.14
C GLU A 481 22.16 13.90 5.54
N ASP A 482 22.10 14.51 4.34
CA ASP A 482 20.85 14.74 3.61
C ASP A 482 20.13 13.44 3.26
N TYR A 483 20.86 12.39 2.89
CA TYR A 483 20.30 11.07 2.56
C TYR A 483 19.60 10.43 3.76
N ILE A 484 20.20 10.49 4.94
CA ILE A 484 19.68 9.95 6.20
C ILE A 484 18.55 10.83 6.74
N ASP A 485 18.75 12.13 6.83
CA ASP A 485 17.84 13.09 7.47
C ASP A 485 16.55 13.32 6.66
N ASN A 486 16.55 13.00 5.37
CA ASN A 486 15.37 13.09 4.51
C ASN A 486 14.81 11.72 4.09
N GLY A 487 15.31 10.61 4.64
CA GLY A 487 14.78 9.27 4.35
C GLY A 487 14.86 8.85 2.89
N ARG A 488 15.94 9.26 2.17
CA ARG A 488 16.07 9.04 0.73
C ARG A 488 16.38 7.58 0.36
N GLY A 489 16.90 6.80 1.32
CA GLY A 489 17.17 5.37 1.23
C GLY A 489 17.62 4.85 2.59
N GLY A 490 18.03 3.56 2.66
CA GLY A 490 18.49 2.96 3.90
C GLY A 490 20.00 2.93 4.05
N TRP A 491 20.49 2.76 5.28
CA TRP A 491 21.91 2.60 5.58
C TRP A 491 22.18 1.37 6.46
N VAL A 492 23.25 0.65 6.12
CA VAL A 492 23.81 -0.41 6.95
C VAL A 492 25.32 -0.15 7.10
N GLY A 493 25.80 0.00 8.31
CA GLY A 493 27.22 0.18 8.60
C GLY A 493 27.79 -1.01 9.35
N LEU A 494 28.96 -1.48 8.91
CA LEU A 494 29.65 -2.57 9.56
C LEU A 494 30.93 -2.09 10.25
N HIS A 495 31.22 -2.68 11.40
CA HIS A 495 32.46 -2.69 12.15
C HIS A 495 33.18 -1.32 12.16
N HIS A 496 34.13 -1.10 11.28
CA HIS A 496 34.95 0.12 11.19
C HIS A 496 34.14 1.40 10.86
N ALA A 497 32.88 1.25 10.42
CA ALA A 497 31.97 2.39 10.23
C ALA A 497 31.66 3.14 11.53
N SER A 498 31.98 2.59 12.71
CA SER A 498 31.85 3.26 14.01
C SER A 498 33.17 3.79 14.58
N LEU A 499 34.25 3.80 13.82
CA LEU A 499 35.54 4.34 14.28
C LEU A 499 35.48 5.88 14.36
N LEU A 500 34.80 6.36 15.39
CA LEU A 500 34.48 7.76 15.64
C LEU A 500 35.42 8.34 16.70
N GLY A 501 36.18 9.33 16.31
CA GLY A 501 37.16 9.99 17.16
C GLY A 501 38.03 10.94 16.36
N GLU A 502 39.09 11.44 17.00
CA GLU A 502 40.14 12.22 16.33
C GLU A 502 41.29 11.27 16.00
N PHE A 503 41.45 10.94 14.69
CA PHE A 503 42.47 10.02 14.20
C PHE A 503 43.36 10.68 13.16
N ASP A 504 44.67 10.48 13.27
CA ASP A 504 45.63 10.90 12.25
C ASP A 504 45.52 12.35 11.78
N GLY A 505 45.04 13.28 12.68
CA GLY A 505 44.80 14.68 12.38
C GLY A 505 43.45 15.01 11.76
N TYR A 506 42.57 14.03 11.57
CA TYR A 506 41.21 14.24 11.12
C TYR A 506 40.30 14.67 12.28
N PRO A 507 39.39 15.64 12.05
CA PRO A 507 38.45 16.06 13.09
C PRO A 507 37.34 15.00 13.30
N MET A 508 36.75 15.02 14.51
CA MET A 508 35.58 14.26 14.83
C MET A 508 34.38 14.66 13.97
N TRP A 509 33.73 13.75 13.29
CA TRP A 509 32.44 13.98 12.63
C TRP A 509 31.29 13.86 13.63
N GLN A 510 30.94 14.99 14.25
CA GLN A 510 30.01 15.01 15.37
C GLN A 510 28.61 14.54 14.98
N TRP A 511 28.09 14.93 13.79
CA TRP A 511 26.80 14.47 13.31
C TRP A 511 26.72 12.94 13.23
N PHE A 512 27.77 12.28 12.73
CA PHE A 512 27.81 10.82 12.61
C PHE A 512 27.88 10.15 13.98
N SER A 513 28.61 10.73 14.94
CA SER A 513 28.60 10.27 16.33
C SER A 513 27.20 10.33 16.93
N ASP A 514 26.50 11.47 16.79
CA ASP A 514 25.14 11.66 17.29
C ASP A 514 24.17 10.71 16.60
N PHE A 515 24.36 10.45 15.31
CA PHE A 515 23.60 9.49 14.53
C PHE A 515 23.73 8.05 15.11
N LEU A 516 24.91 7.65 15.56
CA LEU A 516 25.15 6.35 16.18
C LEU A 516 24.91 6.30 17.69
N GLY A 517 24.35 7.36 18.30
CA GLY A 517 23.99 7.41 19.72
C GLY A 517 24.89 8.29 20.57
N GLY A 518 25.74 9.13 19.97
CA GLY A 518 26.66 10.04 20.64
C GLY A 518 27.95 9.33 21.10
N ILE A 519 28.25 8.18 20.52
CA ILE A 519 29.42 7.36 20.88
C ILE A 519 30.72 7.90 20.31
N ARG A 520 31.84 7.60 21.00
CA ARG A 520 33.20 7.70 20.50
C ARG A 520 33.91 6.37 20.67
N PHE A 521 34.71 5.99 19.68
CA PHE A 521 35.58 4.86 19.80
C PHE A 521 36.57 5.08 20.95
N LYS A 522 36.76 4.05 21.75
CA LYS A 522 37.64 4.12 22.92
C LYS A 522 38.80 3.15 22.83
N ASP A 523 38.51 1.88 22.59
CA ASP A 523 39.50 0.82 22.58
C ASP A 523 38.92 -0.41 21.87
N TYR A 524 39.72 -1.41 21.62
CA TYR A 524 39.33 -2.66 20.99
C TYR A 524 40.02 -3.86 21.63
N ILE A 525 39.44 -5.02 21.44
CA ILE A 525 40.03 -6.30 21.84
C ILE A 525 40.81 -6.84 20.64
N ALA A 526 42.13 -6.59 20.62
CA ALA A 526 42.99 -6.88 19.48
C ALA A 526 43.14 -8.38 19.16
N ALA A 527 42.92 -9.26 20.15
CA ALA A 527 42.91 -10.70 19.92
C ALA A 527 41.56 -11.11 19.34
N LEU A 528 41.53 -11.54 18.09
CA LEU A 528 40.30 -12.07 17.48
C LEU A 528 39.69 -13.15 18.39
N SER A 529 38.46 -12.94 18.80
CA SER A 529 37.80 -13.76 19.81
C SER A 529 36.38 -14.14 19.36
N ASP A 530 35.98 -15.35 19.74
CA ASP A 530 34.58 -15.75 19.57
C ASP A 530 33.70 -15.01 20.56
N GLY A 531 32.52 -14.59 20.11
CA GLY A 531 31.52 -13.94 20.95
C GLY A 531 30.15 -14.58 20.78
N THR A 532 29.40 -14.69 21.89
CA THR A 532 28.01 -15.12 21.87
C THR A 532 27.13 -13.88 21.85
N VAL A 533 26.45 -13.66 20.72
CA VAL A 533 25.53 -12.56 20.53
C VAL A 533 24.12 -12.98 20.96
N ARG A 534 23.45 -12.14 21.74
CA ARG A 534 22.08 -12.35 22.24
C ARG A 534 21.15 -11.29 21.67
N LYS A 535 20.03 -11.74 21.11
CA LYS A 535 18.98 -10.82 20.61
C LYS A 535 18.29 -10.09 21.74
N GLU A 536 17.91 -8.83 21.49
CA GLU A 536 17.03 -8.03 22.32
C GLU A 536 15.72 -7.71 21.59
N GLY A 537 14.62 -8.30 22.08
CA GLY A 537 13.28 -8.06 21.54
C GLY A 537 13.03 -8.68 20.16
N ARG A 538 12.10 -8.05 19.43
CA ARG A 538 11.69 -8.46 18.08
C ARG A 538 11.96 -7.34 17.09
N HIS A 539 12.63 -7.66 16.00
CA HIS A 539 12.87 -6.73 14.90
C HIS A 539 12.97 -7.51 13.58
N PRO A 540 12.55 -6.94 12.43
CA PRO A 540 12.61 -7.63 11.13
C PRO A 540 14.02 -8.16 10.78
N VAL A 541 15.08 -7.42 11.10
CA VAL A 541 16.46 -7.84 10.84
C VAL A 541 16.87 -9.10 11.61
N LEU A 542 16.18 -9.42 12.70
CA LEU A 542 16.45 -10.61 13.54
C LEU A 542 15.62 -11.84 13.13
N LYS A 543 14.82 -11.72 12.06
CA LYS A 543 13.99 -12.83 11.60
C LYS A 543 14.83 -14.00 11.12
N GLY A 544 14.51 -15.20 11.60
CA GLY A 544 15.22 -16.43 11.23
C GLY A 544 16.50 -16.69 12.04
N LEU A 545 16.99 -15.73 12.84
CA LEU A 545 18.13 -15.94 13.74
C LEU A 545 17.68 -16.65 15.02
N PRO A 546 18.53 -17.50 15.62
CA PRO A 546 18.30 -18.06 16.97
C PRO A 546 18.37 -16.95 18.04
N ASP A 547 17.88 -17.20 19.26
CA ASP A 547 17.93 -16.21 20.35
C ASP A 547 19.34 -15.82 20.76
N THR A 548 20.27 -16.76 20.61
CA THR A 548 21.70 -16.53 20.72
C THR A 548 22.41 -17.17 19.54
N PHE A 549 23.41 -16.49 18.98
CA PHE A 549 24.23 -17.01 17.90
C PHE A 549 25.69 -16.65 18.11
N ARG A 550 26.57 -17.42 17.50
CA ARG A 550 28.03 -17.29 17.69
C ARG A 550 28.64 -16.53 16.52
N ILE A 551 29.48 -15.57 16.85
CA ILE A 551 30.40 -14.89 15.94
C ILE A 551 31.79 -15.36 16.28
N GLU A 552 32.48 -15.95 15.32
CA GLU A 552 33.78 -16.61 15.54
C GLU A 552 34.92 -15.71 15.10
N ALA A 553 35.97 -15.65 15.90
CA ALA A 553 37.26 -15.02 15.61
C ALA A 553 37.13 -13.57 15.09
N ASP A 554 36.29 -12.74 15.73
CA ASP A 554 36.10 -11.35 15.35
C ASP A 554 36.77 -10.37 16.32
N GLU A 555 36.82 -9.10 15.93
CA GLU A 555 37.35 -8.01 16.73
C GLU A 555 36.20 -7.23 17.39
N TRP A 556 36.35 -6.90 18.68
CA TRP A 556 35.28 -6.26 19.45
C TRP A 556 35.69 -4.87 19.89
N TYR A 557 34.87 -3.84 19.55
CA TYR A 557 35.12 -2.45 19.89
C TYR A 557 34.47 -2.06 21.20
N THR A 558 35.10 -1.10 21.92
CA THR A 558 34.52 -0.42 23.06
C THR A 558 34.35 1.04 22.77
N TYR A 559 33.35 1.66 23.41
CA TYR A 559 33.00 3.06 23.25
C TYR A 559 33.13 3.81 24.58
N ASP A 560 33.16 5.15 24.52
CA ASP A 560 33.24 6.02 25.71
C ASP A 560 31.93 6.01 26.54
N ARG A 561 30.83 5.59 25.93
CA ARG A 561 29.51 5.45 26.54
C ARG A 561 28.71 4.32 25.91
N ASP A 562 27.63 3.90 26.60
CA ASP A 562 26.67 2.94 26.03
C ASP A 562 25.75 3.67 25.04
N PRO A 563 25.57 3.19 23.80
CA PRO A 563 24.56 3.72 22.86
C PRO A 563 23.14 3.81 23.43
N ARG A 564 22.77 2.94 24.42
CA ARG A 564 21.48 2.96 25.11
C ARG A 564 21.22 4.23 25.92
N ASP A 565 22.25 4.98 26.28
CA ASP A 565 22.11 6.26 26.98
C ASP A 565 21.37 7.29 26.13
N ASN A 566 21.32 7.10 24.81
CA ASN A 566 20.52 7.90 23.90
C ASN A 566 19.14 7.26 23.70
N PRO A 567 18.02 7.94 24.07
CA PRO A 567 16.66 7.41 23.98
C PRO A 567 16.19 7.11 22.55
N ASP A 568 16.85 7.67 21.55
CA ASP A 568 16.54 7.44 20.13
C ASP A 568 17.13 6.11 19.61
N ILE A 569 18.09 5.55 20.33
CA ILE A 569 18.72 4.28 19.96
C ILE A 569 17.90 3.09 20.45
N GLN A 570 17.63 2.18 19.54
CA GLN A 570 17.09 0.87 19.85
C GLN A 570 18.17 -0.18 19.66
N VAL A 571 18.63 -0.79 20.75
CA VAL A 571 19.54 -1.93 20.71
C VAL A 571 18.75 -3.17 20.31
N LEU A 572 19.31 -3.97 19.41
CA LEU A 572 18.71 -5.18 18.85
C LEU A 572 19.47 -6.44 19.27
N ALA A 573 20.76 -6.32 19.58
CA ALA A 573 21.56 -7.42 20.11
C ALA A 573 22.77 -6.92 20.91
N THR A 574 23.19 -7.76 21.85
CA THR A 574 24.36 -7.55 22.72
C THR A 574 25.29 -8.75 22.64
N VAL A 575 26.56 -8.56 22.95
CA VAL A 575 27.50 -9.67 23.13
C VAL A 575 27.72 -9.96 24.62
N ASP A 576 27.73 -11.21 24.97
CA ASP A 576 28.07 -11.65 26.34
C ASP A 576 29.58 -11.57 26.54
N GLU A 577 30.04 -10.64 27.37
CA GLU A 577 31.46 -10.45 27.68
C GLU A 577 32.14 -11.72 28.26
N ALA A 578 31.38 -12.55 28.96
CA ALA A 578 31.89 -13.81 29.49
C ALA A 578 32.14 -14.87 28.41
N SER A 579 31.59 -14.66 27.21
CA SER A 579 31.69 -15.61 26.09
C SER A 579 33.02 -15.54 25.33
N TYR A 580 33.78 -14.44 25.48
CA TYR A 580 35.07 -14.30 24.83
C TYR A 580 36.22 -14.17 25.83
N SER A 581 37.34 -14.83 25.49
CA SER A 581 38.58 -14.74 26.27
C SER A 581 39.41 -13.61 25.69
N THR A 582 39.39 -12.48 26.34
CA THR A 582 40.05 -11.28 25.81
C THR A 582 41.56 -11.29 25.95
N GLY A 583 42.13 -12.04 26.94
CA GLY A 583 43.56 -11.94 27.26
C GLY A 583 44.01 -10.50 27.59
N THR A 584 43.10 -9.57 27.77
CA THR A 584 43.30 -8.12 27.95
C THR A 584 42.53 -7.65 29.17
N SER A 585 42.90 -6.48 29.70
CA SER A 585 42.19 -5.80 30.78
C SER A 585 40.98 -5.01 30.27
N VAL A 586 40.77 -4.91 28.96
CA VAL A 586 39.62 -4.25 28.36
C VAL A 586 38.34 -4.99 28.75
N ARG A 587 37.39 -4.25 29.30
CA ARG A 587 36.07 -4.76 29.67
C ARG A 587 35.01 -3.91 28.97
N MET A 588 34.04 -4.60 28.38
CA MET A 588 32.98 -3.97 27.61
C MET A 588 31.65 -4.00 28.37
N GLY A 589 31.51 -4.88 29.36
CA GLY A 589 30.26 -5.13 30.03
C GLY A 589 29.27 -5.85 29.12
N ASP A 590 27.99 -5.70 29.43
CA ASP A 590 26.89 -6.11 28.53
C ASP A 590 26.73 -5.02 27.45
N HIS A 591 27.42 -5.19 26.33
CA HIS A 591 27.49 -4.11 25.37
C HIS A 591 26.76 -4.38 24.05
N PRO A 592 26.14 -3.33 23.50
CA PRO A 592 25.47 -3.38 22.21
C PRO A 592 26.42 -3.68 21.06
N VAL A 593 25.99 -4.59 20.17
CA VAL A 593 26.70 -4.92 18.93
C VAL A 593 25.83 -4.74 17.69
N LEU A 594 24.53 -4.48 17.90
CA LEU A 594 23.56 -4.25 16.83
C LEU A 594 22.52 -3.25 17.30
N TRP A 595 22.40 -2.12 16.59
CA TRP A 595 21.40 -1.10 16.94
C TRP A 595 20.96 -0.22 15.76
N THR A 596 19.83 0.47 15.94
CA THR A 596 19.24 1.42 15.00
C THR A 596 18.87 2.72 15.71
N ASN A 597 18.96 3.85 15.01
CA ASN A 597 18.48 5.15 15.47
C ASN A 597 17.07 5.40 14.92
N ARG A 598 16.07 5.48 15.81
CA ARG A 598 14.66 5.63 15.46
C ARG A 598 14.22 7.07 15.20
N SER A 599 15.06 8.04 15.55
CA SER A 599 14.76 9.46 15.29
C SER A 599 15.00 9.87 13.83
N LYS A 600 15.71 9.03 13.06
CA LYS A 600 16.02 9.33 11.67
C LYS A 600 14.96 8.77 10.72
N PRO A 601 14.52 9.54 9.70
CA PRO A 601 13.60 9.08 8.67
C PRO A 601 14.12 7.89 7.86
N ALA A 602 15.43 7.86 7.55
CA ALA A 602 16.07 6.72 6.90
C ALA A 602 16.17 5.52 7.84
N ARG A 603 15.77 4.33 7.37
CA ARG A 603 16.05 3.09 8.11
C ARG A 603 17.55 2.88 8.15
N ASN A 604 18.08 2.65 9.32
CA ASN A 604 19.51 2.59 9.55
C ASN A 604 19.86 1.47 10.53
N LEU A 605 20.97 0.79 10.29
CA LEU A 605 21.44 -0.29 11.15
C LEU A 605 22.95 -0.23 11.26
N TYR A 606 23.47 -0.29 12.46
CA TYR A 606 24.88 -0.53 12.70
C TYR A 606 25.11 -1.96 13.24
N ILE A 607 26.15 -2.62 12.72
CA ILE A 607 26.58 -3.97 13.09
C ILE A 607 28.05 -3.90 13.48
N GLN A 608 28.37 -4.21 14.73
CA GLN A 608 29.73 -4.03 15.24
C GLN A 608 30.74 -5.04 14.70
N PHE A 609 30.33 -6.29 14.48
CA PHE A 609 31.21 -7.32 13.96
C PHE A 609 31.35 -7.27 12.44
N GLY A 610 32.54 -7.56 11.92
CA GLY A 610 32.86 -7.41 10.51
C GLY A 610 34.35 -7.43 10.18
N HIS A 611 35.18 -8.06 11.03
CA HIS A 611 36.63 -8.11 10.83
C HIS A 611 37.11 -9.44 10.22
N SER A 612 36.51 -10.55 10.65
CA SER A 612 36.95 -11.86 10.23
C SER A 612 36.43 -12.29 8.86
N PRO A 613 37.28 -12.74 7.94
CA PRO A 613 36.85 -13.29 6.66
C PRO A 613 35.98 -14.55 6.78
N SER A 614 36.06 -15.28 7.90
CA SER A 614 35.27 -16.48 8.16
C SER A 614 33.78 -16.17 8.38
N LEU A 615 33.40 -14.90 8.67
CA LEU A 615 32.01 -14.49 8.84
C LEU A 615 31.17 -14.79 7.61
N VAL A 616 31.76 -14.74 6.42
CA VAL A 616 31.06 -15.01 5.17
C VAL A 616 30.51 -16.45 5.08
N GLU A 617 31.09 -17.38 5.82
CA GLU A 617 30.67 -18.78 5.90
C GLU A 617 29.61 -19.00 7.01
N ASN A 618 29.42 -18.00 7.88
CA ASN A 618 28.49 -18.09 9.01
C ASN A 618 27.05 -17.85 8.54
N PRO A 619 26.13 -18.83 8.64
CA PRO A 619 24.77 -18.70 8.15
C PRO A 619 23.95 -17.65 8.91
N ASP A 620 24.24 -17.42 10.20
CA ASP A 620 23.55 -16.39 10.99
C ASP A 620 23.99 -14.99 10.54
N PHE A 621 25.29 -14.81 10.25
CA PHE A 621 25.78 -13.56 9.65
C PHE A 621 25.15 -13.30 8.26
N GLN A 622 25.13 -14.32 7.41
CA GLN A 622 24.49 -14.20 6.08
C GLN A 622 23.01 -13.81 6.19
N THR A 623 22.28 -14.46 7.10
CA THR A 623 20.87 -14.16 7.38
C THR A 623 20.70 -12.72 7.88
N LEU A 624 21.54 -12.28 8.83
CA LEU A 624 21.51 -10.94 9.38
C LEU A 624 21.73 -9.87 8.30
N ILE A 625 22.79 -9.99 7.50
CA ILE A 625 23.12 -9.02 6.45
C ILE A 625 22.03 -8.97 5.38
N THR A 626 21.54 -10.12 4.94
CA THR A 626 20.45 -10.19 3.96
C THR A 626 19.18 -9.48 4.47
N ASN A 627 18.80 -9.76 5.73
CA ASN A 627 17.67 -9.09 6.38
C ASN A 627 17.90 -7.58 6.56
N ALA A 628 19.14 -7.19 6.95
CA ALA A 628 19.52 -5.78 7.13
C ALA A 628 19.36 -4.97 5.84
N LEU A 629 19.90 -5.48 4.73
CA LEU A 629 19.80 -4.81 3.43
C LEU A 629 18.34 -4.69 2.97
N ARG A 630 17.55 -5.76 3.07
CA ARG A 630 16.13 -5.74 2.70
C ARG A 630 15.32 -4.79 3.60
N TRP A 631 15.51 -4.87 4.91
CA TRP A 631 14.82 -4.00 5.84
C TRP A 631 15.20 -2.53 5.66
N ALA A 632 16.48 -2.22 5.48
CA ALA A 632 16.94 -0.85 5.25
C ALA A 632 16.33 -0.27 3.96
N ALA A 633 16.18 -1.07 2.91
CA ALA A 633 15.49 -0.69 1.68
C ALA A 633 13.97 -0.54 1.80
N GLY A 634 13.40 -0.90 2.95
CA GLY A 634 11.94 -0.84 3.13
C GLY A 634 11.18 -2.06 2.61
N ARG A 635 11.87 -3.21 2.43
CA ARG A 635 11.30 -4.47 1.90
C ARG A 635 11.30 -5.59 2.93
#